data_63bc8fadb20db1f6da4f7d60283ad834
#
_entry.id   63bc8fadb20db1f6da4f7d60283ad834
#
_cell.length_a   1.000
_cell.length_b   1.000
_cell.length_c   1.000
_cell.angle_alpha   90.00
_cell.angle_beta   90.00
_cell.angle_gamma   90.00
#
_symmetry.space_group_name_H-M   'P 1'
#
loop_
_entity.id
_entity.type
_entity.pdbx_description
1 polymer ?
#
loop_
_entity_poly.entity_id
_entity_poly.type
_entity_poly.pdbx_seq_one_letter_code
_entity_poly.pdbx_strand_id
1 'polypeptide(L)'
;MKNNMLLLLLLLPMFIFSQNIVSGTVVEDVNGNKVPVYGANVYWSGTSIGVVTNEEGKFSIPFSKENNQLVISYVGYAQQVLNITEPQVITIQLEVNSSLNEVVLTAERKATEVSLLDNRQIVTLNSKELLKAACCNLSESFETNAAIDVNFSDAVTGTKQIKMLGLTNPYILITQENIPSVRGASQAYGLTFTPGTWLESIQITKGAGSVVNGYESIAGQINAELLKPLTDAAFFVNLYGSVDGRVELNTHVNQKLNDRWSTGFYIHGNHRSWKKDNNDDGFIDAPLASQVNILNRWQYANHESGWVSFFDFRYLKDEKLAGEIGFKPEDDRLTTNAWGSEIATKRIDVSNKTGYVFKDQKYKSFGLQTSYSNHDQKAYYGLRRYDINHQSVYSNLIYNSILSNTQNKFKAGLSFTYDQYDEYIIDSSVARKENSIGAFFEYTYDNGDNFSLVAGLRADTHNILGNFLTPRLHLRYNPWEGSVFRASVGRGKRSANIFTENQRYFASSRNFIVHNEGGKVYGLNPEEAWNYGASFLQKFKVLGKRGDVSLDYYITDFKNQIVVDVDQNPNEVQFYNLKGKSIAQSVQADVNYNLAKHLDLRLSYKYYDVSTEYKKGNLTAPLLAKNRVLANIAYQTHHLNEKGGRWKFDATWNWVGKQRIPSTSVNPIEYQLPDYSNPFSKLNAQVTRVFTKQFEVYLGGENVLNYKQDTPILAANDPFGSYFDSTMIYGPIQGANIYAGLRLKID
;
A
#
# COMPACT_ATOMS: atom_id res chain seq x y z
N MET A 1 67.30 7.55 21.31
CA MET A 1 66.71 7.65 19.96
C MET A 1 65.25 7.17 19.96
N LYS A 2 64.34 7.90 20.58
CA LYS A 2 62.89 7.52 20.67
C LYS A 2 62.01 8.76 20.89
N ASN A 3 62.21 9.88 20.21
CA ASN A 3 61.33 11.03 20.39
C ASN A 3 61.12 11.88 19.13
N ASN A 4 61.58 11.45 17.94
CA ASN A 4 61.42 12.27 16.72
C ASN A 4 60.47 11.70 15.64
N MET A 5 59.62 10.69 15.99
CA MET A 5 58.68 10.10 15.05
C MET A 5 57.22 10.59 15.24
N LEU A 6 56.97 11.42 16.28
CA LEU A 6 55.65 11.97 16.55
C LEU A 6 55.42 13.37 15.92
N LEU A 7 56.44 14.01 15.38
CA LEU A 7 56.36 15.34 14.81
C LEU A 7 56.14 15.33 13.29
N LEU A 8 56.20 14.15 12.61
CA LEU A 8 56.04 14.03 11.15
C LEU A 8 54.60 13.74 10.73
N LEU A 9 53.70 13.51 11.70
CA LEU A 9 52.27 13.22 11.44
C LEU A 9 51.37 14.47 11.51
N LEU A 10 51.93 15.65 11.77
CA LEU A 10 51.25 16.93 11.90
C LEU A 10 51.34 17.83 10.65
N LEU A 11 51.93 17.34 9.54
CA LEU A 11 52.00 18.06 8.27
C LEU A 11 51.31 17.32 7.13
N LEU A 12 50.11 16.80 7.39
CA LEU A 12 49.18 16.51 6.29
C LEU A 12 48.57 17.84 5.86
N PRO A 13 48.74 18.24 4.59
CA PRO A 13 48.08 19.43 4.10
C PRO A 13 46.54 19.18 4.20
N MET A 14 45.83 20.00 4.96
CA MET A 14 44.42 20.15 4.82
C MET A 14 44.16 20.57 3.35
N PHE A 15 43.77 19.64 2.53
CA PHE A 15 43.11 19.98 1.28
C PHE A 15 41.78 20.64 1.67
N ILE A 16 41.78 21.96 1.71
CA ILE A 16 40.56 22.76 1.72
C ILE A 16 39.96 22.53 0.34
N PHE A 17 39.06 21.55 0.26
CA PHE A 17 38.10 21.49 -0.84
C PHE A 17 37.26 22.76 -0.76
N SER A 18 37.58 23.75 -1.57
CA SER A 18 36.68 24.86 -1.86
C SER A 18 35.40 24.22 -2.42
N GLN A 19 34.42 24.05 -1.57
CA GLN A 19 33.12 23.61 -2.02
C GLN A 19 32.55 24.73 -2.88
N ASN A 20 32.28 24.45 -4.14
CA ASN A 20 31.54 25.34 -5.01
C ASN A 20 30.09 25.41 -4.49
N ILE A 21 29.80 26.41 -3.67
CA ILE A 21 28.53 26.55 -2.95
C ILE A 21 27.81 27.78 -3.45
N VAL A 22 26.51 27.66 -3.68
CA VAL A 22 25.60 28.79 -3.81
C VAL A 22 24.93 28.97 -2.45
N SER A 23 25.08 30.16 -1.87
CA SER A 23 24.44 30.49 -0.59
C SER A 23 23.60 31.74 -0.72
N GLY A 24 22.68 31.94 0.22
CA GLY A 24 21.85 33.13 0.17
C GLY A 24 20.85 33.24 1.30
N THR A 25 20.02 34.27 1.20
CA THR A 25 18.94 34.51 2.15
C THR A 25 17.62 34.69 1.40
N VAL A 26 16.59 33.99 1.83
CA VAL A 26 15.22 34.14 1.32
C VAL A 26 14.46 35.04 2.29
N VAL A 27 13.86 36.10 1.76
CA VAL A 27 13.13 37.11 2.52
C VAL A 27 11.75 37.37 1.91
N GLU A 28 10.81 37.84 2.72
CA GLU A 28 9.53 38.39 2.29
C GLU A 28 9.46 39.89 2.64
N ASP A 29 8.68 40.63 1.91
CA ASP A 29 8.40 42.05 2.24
C ASP A 29 7.09 42.13 3.04
N VAL A 30 7.21 42.57 4.29
CA VAL A 30 6.07 42.82 5.17
C VAL A 30 6.05 44.30 5.52
N ASN A 31 5.21 45.08 4.82
CA ASN A 31 5.06 46.50 5.01
C ASN A 31 6.38 47.30 4.87
N GLY A 32 7.22 46.97 3.88
CA GLY A 32 8.50 47.62 3.63
C GLY A 32 9.69 47.08 4.43
N ASN A 33 9.46 46.10 5.31
CA ASN A 33 10.52 45.40 6.06
C ASN A 33 10.81 44.03 5.48
N LYS A 34 12.08 43.73 5.24
CA LYS A 34 12.53 42.41 4.77
C LYS A 34 12.58 41.42 5.96
N VAL A 35 11.66 40.47 6.00
CA VAL A 35 11.59 39.42 7.03
C VAL A 35 12.15 38.13 6.47
N PRO A 36 13.05 37.42 7.18
CA PRO A 36 13.57 36.13 6.75
C PRO A 36 12.45 35.09 6.62
N VAL A 37 12.48 34.31 5.54
CA VAL A 37 11.53 33.19 5.33
C VAL A 37 12.18 31.90 5.76
N TYR A 38 11.68 31.33 6.85
CA TYR A 38 12.07 30.02 7.36
C TYR A 38 11.33 28.92 6.61
N GLY A 39 12.04 27.83 6.26
CA GLY A 39 11.41 26.64 5.68
C GLY A 39 11.09 26.73 4.18
N ALA A 40 11.63 27.74 3.47
CA ALA A 40 11.54 27.79 2.01
C ALA A 40 12.39 26.70 1.38
N ASN A 41 11.83 25.97 0.42
CA ASN A 41 12.57 24.95 -0.34
C ASN A 41 13.43 25.64 -1.40
N VAL A 42 14.71 25.30 -1.45
CA VAL A 42 15.69 25.77 -2.45
C VAL A 42 16.31 24.55 -3.09
N TYR A 43 16.12 24.35 -4.40
CA TYR A 43 16.58 23.14 -5.07
C TYR A 43 16.91 23.38 -6.55
N TRP A 44 17.78 22.54 -7.09
CA TRP A 44 18.10 22.56 -8.52
C TRP A 44 16.99 21.88 -9.32
N SER A 45 16.44 22.57 -10.31
CA SER A 45 15.37 22.10 -11.17
C SER A 45 15.72 20.74 -11.80
N GLY A 46 14.83 19.75 -11.68
CA GLY A 46 15.04 18.43 -12.25
C GLY A 46 16.07 17.54 -11.54
N THR A 47 16.55 17.95 -10.34
CA THR A 47 17.47 17.17 -9.51
C THR A 47 16.83 16.85 -8.16
N SER A 48 17.48 15.98 -7.39
CA SER A 48 17.12 15.72 -5.98
C SER A 48 17.96 16.56 -5.00
N ILE A 49 18.78 17.50 -5.50
CA ILE A 49 19.63 18.35 -4.68
C ILE A 49 18.81 19.56 -4.25
N GLY A 50 18.50 19.65 -2.96
CA GLY A 50 17.74 20.73 -2.38
C GLY A 50 18.03 20.90 -0.89
N VAL A 51 17.79 22.08 -0.39
CA VAL A 51 17.92 22.46 1.02
C VAL A 51 16.69 23.29 1.43
N VAL A 52 16.54 23.49 2.73
CA VAL A 52 15.50 24.34 3.29
C VAL A 52 16.14 25.48 4.03
N THR A 53 15.57 26.69 3.94
CA THR A 53 16.11 27.87 4.65
C THR A 53 15.99 27.71 6.17
N ASN A 54 17.00 28.17 6.90
CA ASN A 54 17.04 28.19 8.37
C ASN A 54 16.20 29.36 8.97
N GLU A 55 16.23 29.54 10.29
CA GLU A 55 15.46 30.60 11.00
C GLU A 55 15.83 32.03 10.55
N GLU A 56 17.05 32.26 10.12
CA GLU A 56 17.50 33.54 9.53
C GLU A 56 17.21 33.62 8.01
N GLY A 57 16.42 32.68 7.46
CA GLY A 57 16.12 32.60 6.03
C GLY A 57 17.31 32.18 5.16
N LYS A 58 18.45 31.75 5.73
CA LYS A 58 19.67 31.42 5.01
C LYS A 58 19.64 30.00 4.48
N PHE A 59 20.24 29.81 3.31
CA PHE A 59 20.48 28.50 2.71
C PHE A 59 21.90 28.40 2.18
N SER A 60 22.35 27.17 2.00
CA SER A 60 23.62 26.83 1.36
C SER A 60 23.44 25.51 0.61
N ILE A 61 23.68 25.53 -0.72
CA ILE A 61 23.45 24.39 -1.60
C ILE A 61 24.67 24.18 -2.51
N PRO A 62 25.16 22.96 -2.72
CA PRO A 62 26.25 22.70 -3.65
C PRO A 62 25.90 23.22 -5.07
N PHE A 63 26.86 23.89 -5.73
CA PHE A 63 26.66 24.39 -7.08
C PHE A 63 26.56 23.22 -8.07
N SER A 64 25.54 23.23 -8.91
CA SER A 64 25.35 22.24 -9.96
C SER A 64 25.84 22.75 -11.30
N LYS A 65 26.86 22.11 -11.87
CA LYS A 65 27.33 22.40 -13.24
C LYS A 65 26.41 21.84 -14.34
N GLU A 66 25.58 20.84 -14.01
CA GLU A 66 24.69 20.17 -14.97
C GLU A 66 23.33 20.84 -15.09
N ASN A 67 22.95 21.64 -14.10
CA ASN A 67 21.65 22.32 -14.06
C ASN A 67 21.80 23.69 -13.40
N ASN A 68 21.59 24.74 -14.17
CA ASN A 68 21.78 26.12 -13.75
C ASN A 68 20.51 26.80 -13.23
N GLN A 69 19.37 26.09 -13.16
CA GLN A 69 18.11 26.64 -12.67
C GLN A 69 17.91 26.31 -11.19
N LEU A 70 18.13 27.31 -10.32
CA LEU A 70 17.81 27.23 -8.90
C LEU A 70 16.37 27.65 -8.69
N VAL A 71 15.58 26.75 -8.06
CA VAL A 71 14.16 26.95 -7.79
C VAL A 71 13.97 27.22 -6.31
N ILE A 72 13.23 28.29 -6.00
CA ILE A 72 12.84 28.66 -4.64
C ILE A 72 11.33 28.58 -4.55
N SER A 73 10.81 27.80 -3.63
CA SER A 73 9.37 27.64 -3.42
C SER A 73 9.00 27.65 -1.94
N TYR A 74 7.91 28.36 -1.65
CA TYR A 74 7.34 28.41 -0.32
C TYR A 74 5.81 28.49 -0.43
N VAL A 75 5.11 27.85 0.51
CA VAL A 75 3.64 27.79 0.49
C VAL A 75 3.05 29.19 0.65
N GLY A 76 2.21 29.60 -0.31
CA GLY A 76 1.59 30.93 -0.33
C GLY A 76 2.36 32.00 -1.09
N TYR A 77 3.52 31.67 -1.67
CA TYR A 77 4.35 32.60 -2.45
C TYR A 77 4.53 32.12 -3.89
N ALA A 78 4.76 33.07 -4.79
CA ALA A 78 5.13 32.78 -6.16
C ALA A 78 6.49 32.06 -6.19
N GLN A 79 6.55 30.94 -6.89
CA GLN A 79 7.80 30.22 -7.09
C GLN A 79 8.74 31.06 -7.94
N GLN A 80 10.00 31.18 -7.49
CA GLN A 80 11.06 31.85 -8.27
C GLN A 80 12.04 30.84 -8.86
N VAL A 81 12.48 31.12 -10.07
CA VAL A 81 13.49 30.34 -10.77
C VAL A 81 14.62 31.27 -11.18
N LEU A 82 15.83 31.02 -10.68
CA LEU A 82 17.01 31.82 -10.93
C LEU A 82 18.02 31.00 -11.74
N ASN A 83 18.61 31.62 -12.77
CA ASN A 83 19.71 31.02 -13.51
C ASN A 83 21.03 31.35 -12.82
N ILE A 84 21.68 30.36 -12.24
CA ILE A 84 22.95 30.48 -11.52
C ILE A 84 24.03 29.82 -12.36
N THR A 85 24.98 30.61 -12.85
CA THR A 85 26.07 30.15 -13.73
C THR A 85 27.40 29.95 -13.01
N GLU A 86 27.53 30.49 -11.81
CA GLU A 86 28.73 30.39 -10.97
C GLU A 86 28.36 30.42 -9.49
N PRO A 87 29.18 29.91 -8.57
CA PRO A 87 28.97 30.02 -7.13
C PRO A 87 28.88 31.47 -6.69
N GLN A 88 27.79 31.83 -5.99
CA GLN A 88 27.55 33.20 -5.55
C GLN A 88 26.70 33.27 -4.30
N VAL A 89 26.66 34.43 -3.67
CA VAL A 89 25.75 34.73 -2.56
C VAL A 89 24.57 35.58 -3.05
N ILE A 90 23.35 35.14 -2.84
CA ILE A 90 22.16 35.79 -3.38
C ILE A 90 21.13 36.10 -2.29
N THR A 91 20.40 37.20 -2.45
CA THR A 91 19.22 37.49 -1.64
C THR A 91 18.00 37.40 -2.52
N ILE A 92 17.02 36.59 -2.08
CA ILE A 92 15.82 36.27 -2.85
C ILE A 92 14.62 36.80 -2.07
N GLN A 93 13.87 37.70 -2.69
CA GLN A 93 12.64 38.22 -2.10
C GLN A 93 11.47 37.48 -2.71
N LEU A 94 10.70 36.76 -1.86
CA LEU A 94 9.49 36.06 -2.30
C LEU A 94 8.32 37.04 -2.37
N GLU A 95 7.55 36.96 -3.43
CA GLU A 95 6.33 37.72 -3.61
C GLU A 95 5.11 36.87 -3.23
N VAL A 96 4.19 37.44 -2.47
CA VAL A 96 2.93 36.74 -2.12
C VAL A 96 2.14 36.49 -3.40
N ASN A 97 1.79 35.24 -3.63
CA ASN A 97 1.00 34.87 -4.79
C ASN A 97 -0.47 35.30 -4.60
N SER A 98 -0.80 36.51 -5.03
CA SER A 98 -2.16 37.08 -4.98
C SER A 98 -3.04 36.64 -6.15
N SER A 99 -2.49 35.92 -7.13
CA SER A 99 -3.23 35.31 -8.22
C SER A 99 -2.75 33.87 -8.43
N LEU A 100 -3.66 32.91 -8.31
CA LEU A 100 -3.48 31.52 -8.71
C LEU A 100 -3.33 31.40 -10.25
N ASN A 101 -2.30 32.03 -10.82
CA ASN A 101 -1.84 31.65 -12.14
C ASN A 101 -0.85 30.51 -11.96
N GLU A 102 -1.40 29.31 -12.16
CA GLU A 102 -0.68 28.05 -12.18
C GLU A 102 0.51 28.15 -13.16
N VAL A 103 1.72 28.32 -12.64
CA VAL A 103 2.91 27.97 -13.40
C VAL A 103 2.96 26.44 -13.39
N VAL A 104 2.36 25.82 -14.39
CA VAL A 104 2.44 24.37 -14.62
C VAL A 104 3.87 24.05 -15.01
N LEU A 105 4.73 23.87 -14.02
CA LEU A 105 5.94 23.08 -14.20
C LEU A 105 5.49 21.65 -14.41
N THR A 106 5.36 21.24 -15.65
CA THR A 106 5.14 19.85 -16.04
C THR A 106 6.42 19.05 -15.80
N ALA A 107 6.80 18.87 -14.55
CA ALA A 107 7.67 17.77 -14.17
C ALA A 107 6.81 16.51 -14.29
N GLU A 108 7.09 15.71 -15.29
CA GLU A 108 6.36 14.46 -15.50
C GLU A 108 6.74 13.49 -14.37
N ARG A 109 5.90 13.41 -13.31
CA ARG A 109 6.09 12.45 -12.23
C ARG A 109 6.08 11.04 -12.81
N LYS A 110 7.08 10.23 -12.47
CA LYS A 110 7.10 8.80 -12.82
C LYS A 110 5.87 8.13 -12.24
N ALA A 111 5.30 7.17 -12.96
CA ALA A 111 4.11 6.43 -12.53
C ALA A 111 4.34 5.71 -11.19
N THR A 112 5.53 5.15 -10.99
CA THR A 112 6.02 4.60 -9.73
C THR A 112 7.31 5.32 -9.34
N GLU A 113 7.41 5.73 -8.09
CA GLU A 113 8.58 6.45 -7.56
C GLU A 113 9.02 5.83 -6.23
N VAL A 114 10.33 5.57 -6.11
CA VAL A 114 10.95 5.25 -4.82
C VAL A 114 11.43 6.55 -4.21
N SER A 115 10.92 6.89 -3.02
CA SER A 115 11.34 8.11 -2.31
C SER A 115 12.84 8.10 -2.04
N LEU A 116 13.55 9.16 -2.41
CA LEU A 116 14.98 9.34 -2.08
C LEU A 116 15.18 10.04 -0.75
N LEU A 117 14.20 10.81 -0.32
CA LEU A 117 14.28 11.70 0.84
C LEU A 117 13.75 11.05 2.12
N ASP A 118 12.88 10.05 2.00
CA ASP A 118 12.35 9.36 3.18
C ASP A 118 13.36 8.35 3.73
N ASN A 119 13.45 8.27 5.05
CA ASN A 119 14.30 7.31 5.76
C ASN A 119 13.80 5.87 5.64
N ARG A 120 12.52 5.70 5.35
CA ARG A 120 11.89 4.41 5.07
C ARG A 120 11.95 4.10 3.58
N GLN A 121 11.95 2.82 3.24
CA GLN A 121 11.81 2.38 1.84
C GLN A 121 10.35 2.54 1.43
N ILE A 122 10.00 3.69 0.83
CA ILE A 122 8.66 3.99 0.36
C ILE A 122 8.61 3.95 -1.15
N VAL A 123 7.71 3.13 -1.68
CA VAL A 123 7.33 3.09 -3.10
C VAL A 123 5.98 3.79 -3.23
N THR A 124 5.92 4.85 -4.02
CA THR A 124 4.67 5.58 -4.29
C THR A 124 4.15 5.23 -5.68
N LEU A 125 2.93 4.73 -5.75
CA LEU A 125 2.15 4.51 -6.96
C LEU A 125 1.21 5.71 -7.12
N ASN A 126 1.37 6.49 -8.17
CA ASN A 126 0.46 7.60 -8.43
C ASN A 126 -0.68 7.21 -9.39
N SER A 127 -1.59 8.13 -9.66
CA SER A 127 -2.73 7.89 -10.55
C SER A 127 -2.33 7.39 -11.96
N LYS A 128 -1.14 7.72 -12.48
CA LYS A 128 -0.67 7.20 -13.77
C LYS A 128 -0.39 5.70 -13.70
N GLU A 129 0.16 5.19 -12.60
CA GLU A 129 0.35 3.75 -12.39
C GLU A 129 -1.00 3.04 -12.22
N LEU A 130 -1.90 3.62 -11.41
CA LEU A 130 -3.22 3.07 -11.13
C LEU A 130 -4.11 2.97 -12.39
N LEU A 131 -3.85 3.76 -13.42
CA LEU A 131 -4.60 3.76 -14.66
C LEU A 131 -3.99 2.90 -15.79
N LYS A 132 -2.84 2.21 -15.55
CA LYS A 132 -2.20 1.30 -16.52
C LYS A 132 -2.97 0.00 -16.76
N ALA A 133 -3.77 -0.41 -15.79
CA ALA A 133 -4.73 -1.49 -15.89
C ALA A 133 -6.10 -0.95 -15.49
N ALA A 134 -7.16 -1.71 -15.73
CA ALA A 134 -8.49 -1.38 -15.19
C ALA A 134 -8.49 -1.68 -13.66
N CYS A 135 -7.86 -0.81 -12.88
CA CYS A 135 -7.80 -0.95 -11.43
C CYS A 135 -9.15 -0.56 -10.83
N CYS A 136 -10.05 -1.53 -10.75
CA CYS A 136 -11.38 -1.31 -10.24
C CYS A 136 -11.41 -1.17 -8.70
N ASN A 137 -10.42 -1.76 -8.01
CA ASN A 137 -10.30 -1.68 -6.55
C ASN A 137 -8.83 -1.74 -6.08
N LEU A 138 -8.61 -1.59 -4.78
CA LEU A 138 -7.26 -1.55 -4.19
C LEU A 138 -6.45 -2.83 -4.45
N SER A 139 -7.07 -4.02 -4.43
CA SER A 139 -6.33 -5.27 -4.69
C SER A 139 -5.81 -5.37 -6.12
N GLU A 140 -6.59 -4.94 -7.09
CA GLU A 140 -6.23 -4.94 -8.51
C GLU A 140 -5.17 -3.88 -8.83
N SER A 141 -5.14 -2.79 -8.06
CA SER A 141 -4.14 -1.71 -8.20
C SER A 141 -2.69 -2.18 -8.02
N PHE A 142 -2.46 -3.33 -7.39
CA PHE A 142 -1.12 -3.87 -7.18
C PHE A 142 -0.63 -4.83 -8.29
N GLU A 143 -1.49 -5.27 -9.22
CA GLU A 143 -1.12 -6.30 -10.20
C GLU A 143 -0.05 -5.84 -11.22
N THR A 144 0.10 -4.55 -11.42
CA THR A 144 1.11 -3.96 -12.32
C THR A 144 2.40 -3.58 -11.62
N ASN A 145 2.48 -3.76 -10.29
CA ASN A 145 3.63 -3.33 -9.49
C ASN A 145 4.30 -4.46 -8.74
N ALA A 146 5.63 -4.46 -8.74
CA ALA A 146 6.43 -5.47 -8.09
C ALA A 146 6.51 -5.37 -6.56
N ALA A 147 6.07 -4.27 -5.92
CA ALA A 147 6.19 -4.12 -4.47
C ALA A 147 5.28 -5.09 -3.69
N ILE A 148 4.13 -5.44 -4.26
CA ILE A 148 3.09 -6.28 -3.67
C ILE A 148 2.78 -7.43 -4.62
N ASP A 149 2.59 -8.63 -4.08
CA ASP A 149 2.08 -9.78 -4.83
C ASP A 149 0.59 -9.94 -4.58
N VAL A 150 -0.17 -10.24 -5.63
CA VAL A 150 -1.61 -10.49 -5.57
C VAL A 150 -1.89 -11.93 -5.98
N ASN A 151 -2.66 -12.65 -5.18
CA ASN A 151 -3.06 -14.03 -5.46
C ASN A 151 -4.54 -14.20 -5.08
N PHE A 152 -5.23 -15.17 -5.67
CA PHE A 152 -6.54 -15.60 -5.15
C PHE A 152 -6.36 -16.34 -3.82
N SER A 153 -7.34 -16.20 -2.92
CA SER A 153 -7.37 -16.89 -1.63
C SER A 153 -7.99 -18.29 -1.76
N ASP A 154 -9.03 -18.38 -2.59
CA ASP A 154 -9.79 -19.60 -2.88
C ASP A 154 -10.41 -19.53 -4.28
N ALA A 155 -10.87 -20.66 -4.79
CA ALA A 155 -11.44 -20.75 -6.14
C ALA A 155 -12.89 -20.26 -6.24
N VAL A 156 -13.62 -20.24 -5.13
CA VAL A 156 -15.07 -20.02 -5.15
C VAL A 156 -15.40 -18.53 -4.96
N THR A 157 -14.84 -17.89 -3.93
CA THR A 157 -15.23 -16.52 -3.57
C THR A 157 -14.58 -15.45 -4.46
N GLY A 158 -13.59 -15.82 -5.28
CA GLY A 158 -12.83 -14.89 -6.13
C GLY A 158 -12.05 -13.85 -5.34
N THR A 159 -11.87 -14.07 -4.04
CA THR A 159 -11.21 -13.13 -3.15
C THR A 159 -9.70 -13.09 -3.43
N LYS A 160 -9.18 -11.88 -3.58
CA LYS A 160 -7.74 -11.64 -3.73
C LYS A 160 -7.12 -11.30 -2.38
N GLN A 161 -5.97 -11.91 -2.10
CA GLN A 161 -5.11 -11.55 -0.97
C GLN A 161 -3.80 -10.96 -1.49
N ILE A 162 -3.21 -10.08 -0.70
CA ILE A 162 -1.90 -9.50 -1.00
C ILE A 162 -0.81 -10.10 -0.13
N LYS A 163 0.41 -10.09 -0.66
CA LYS A 163 1.63 -10.50 0.07
C LYS A 163 2.71 -9.45 -0.08
N MET A 164 3.38 -9.14 1.02
CA MET A 164 4.55 -8.26 1.07
C MET A 164 5.65 -8.97 1.85
N LEU A 165 6.87 -8.98 1.33
CA LEU A 165 8.02 -9.68 1.94
C LEU A 165 7.75 -11.19 2.22
N GLY A 166 6.89 -11.82 1.41
CA GLY A 166 6.48 -13.22 1.58
C GLY A 166 5.36 -13.44 2.61
N LEU A 167 4.89 -12.40 3.29
CA LEU A 167 3.86 -12.47 4.32
C LEU A 167 2.51 -11.90 3.82
N THR A 168 1.40 -12.47 4.28
CA THR A 168 0.04 -12.12 3.87
C THR A 168 -0.46 -10.82 4.51
N ASN A 169 -1.58 -10.28 4.00
CA ASN A 169 -2.18 -9.02 4.45
C ASN A 169 -2.41 -8.87 5.97
N PRO A 170 -2.68 -9.90 6.82
CA PRO A 170 -2.75 -9.71 8.27
C PRO A 170 -1.49 -9.10 8.91
N TYR A 171 -0.32 -9.28 8.31
CA TYR A 171 0.95 -8.72 8.79
C TYR A 171 1.29 -7.35 8.17
N ILE A 172 0.44 -6.82 7.31
CA ILE A 172 0.59 -5.53 6.63
C ILE A 172 -0.43 -4.55 7.22
N LEU A 173 0.03 -3.42 7.74
CA LEU A 173 -0.87 -2.36 8.18
C LEU A 173 -1.42 -1.63 6.96
N ILE A 174 -2.70 -1.75 6.69
CA ILE A 174 -3.37 -1.11 5.56
C ILE A 174 -4.20 0.07 6.08
N THR A 175 -3.83 1.27 5.63
CA THR A 175 -4.44 2.54 6.05
C THR A 175 -5.03 3.29 4.86
N GLN A 176 -6.02 4.09 5.13
CA GLN A 176 -6.54 5.12 4.24
C GLN A 176 -6.34 6.47 4.91
N GLU A 177 -5.59 7.38 4.28
CA GLU A 177 -5.24 8.69 4.88
C GLU A 177 -4.53 8.54 6.26
N ASN A 178 -3.69 7.50 6.41
CA ASN A 178 -3.03 7.09 7.67
C ASN A 178 -3.98 6.65 8.81
N ILE A 179 -5.24 6.40 8.53
CA ILE A 179 -6.22 5.79 9.44
C ILE A 179 -6.34 4.31 9.09
N PRO A 180 -6.22 3.36 10.05
CA PRO A 180 -6.38 1.94 9.78
C PRO A 180 -7.74 1.63 9.14
N SER A 181 -7.76 0.90 8.01
CA SER A 181 -8.98 0.67 7.22
C SER A 181 -9.30 -0.80 6.96
N VAL A 182 -8.30 -1.61 6.54
CA VAL A 182 -8.48 -3.05 6.29
C VAL A 182 -7.89 -3.81 7.47
N ARG A 183 -8.74 -4.07 8.48
CA ARG A 183 -8.38 -4.80 9.71
C ARG A 183 -9.64 -5.47 10.30
N GLY A 184 -9.44 -6.40 11.24
CA GLY A 184 -10.54 -7.11 11.90
C GLY A 184 -11.46 -7.79 10.88
N ALA A 185 -12.76 -7.57 10.96
CA ALA A 185 -13.75 -8.17 10.07
C ALA A 185 -13.53 -7.87 8.57
N SER A 186 -12.92 -6.73 8.23
CA SER A 186 -12.66 -6.39 6.83
C SER A 186 -11.41 -7.06 6.23
N GLN A 187 -10.69 -7.89 7.00
CA GLN A 187 -9.42 -8.46 6.57
C GLN A 187 -9.56 -9.36 5.33
N ALA A 188 -10.66 -10.10 5.18
CA ALA A 188 -10.89 -10.97 4.05
C ALA A 188 -11.21 -10.19 2.76
N TYR A 189 -12.16 -9.24 2.79
CA TYR A 189 -12.71 -8.60 1.60
C TYR A 189 -12.40 -7.11 1.48
N GLY A 190 -11.85 -6.47 2.51
CA GLY A 190 -11.68 -5.02 2.60
C GLY A 190 -10.85 -4.38 1.49
N LEU A 191 -9.97 -5.15 0.83
CA LEU A 191 -9.21 -4.67 -0.33
C LEU A 191 -10.11 -4.34 -1.54
N THR A 192 -11.30 -4.96 -1.65
CA THR A 192 -12.24 -4.69 -2.73
C THR A 192 -13.16 -3.49 -2.44
N PHE A 193 -13.12 -2.95 -1.22
CA PHE A 193 -14.01 -1.86 -0.82
C PHE A 193 -13.57 -0.49 -1.33
N THR A 194 -12.28 -0.26 -1.60
CA THR A 194 -11.80 1.05 -2.05
C THR A 194 -11.58 1.06 -3.55
N PRO A 195 -12.39 1.81 -4.33
CA PRO A 195 -12.22 1.95 -5.76
C PRO A 195 -10.87 2.60 -6.10
N GLY A 196 -10.15 2.06 -7.08
CA GLY A 196 -8.87 2.60 -7.53
C GLY A 196 -8.97 4.02 -8.09
N THR A 197 -10.12 4.37 -8.67
CA THR A 197 -10.41 5.71 -9.21
C THR A 197 -10.60 6.81 -8.15
N TRP A 198 -10.75 6.44 -6.86
CA TRP A 198 -10.85 7.40 -5.75
C TRP A 198 -9.48 7.75 -5.17
N LEU A 199 -8.41 7.08 -5.64
CA LEU A 199 -7.07 7.22 -5.09
C LEU A 199 -6.24 8.24 -5.87
N GLU A 200 -5.63 9.15 -5.14
CA GLU A 200 -4.57 10.03 -5.63
C GLU A 200 -3.24 9.27 -5.75
N SER A 201 -2.92 8.47 -4.71
CA SER A 201 -1.72 7.65 -4.66
C SER A 201 -1.83 6.52 -3.65
N ILE A 202 -0.96 5.51 -3.80
CA ILE A 202 -0.72 4.47 -2.81
C ILE A 202 0.74 4.53 -2.41
N GLN A 203 1.01 4.60 -1.11
CA GLN A 203 2.34 4.57 -0.53
C GLN A 203 2.58 3.21 0.11
N ILE A 204 3.62 2.51 -0.34
CA ILE A 204 4.00 1.18 0.15
C ILE A 204 5.31 1.33 0.90
N THR A 205 5.28 1.16 2.21
CA THR A 205 6.46 1.11 3.08
C THR A 205 6.81 -0.34 3.36
N LYS A 206 8.00 -0.77 2.93
CA LYS A 206 8.51 -2.12 3.21
C LYS A 206 9.16 -2.16 4.59
N GLY A 207 8.97 -3.27 5.32
CA GLY A 207 9.49 -3.46 6.67
C GLY A 207 8.70 -2.70 7.74
N ALA A 208 9.31 -2.47 8.89
CA ALA A 208 8.66 -1.77 9.99
C ALA A 208 8.23 -0.35 9.59
N GLY A 209 6.97 0.02 9.81
CA GLY A 209 6.45 1.36 9.55
C GLY A 209 6.85 2.38 10.62
N SER A 210 6.18 3.55 10.68
CA SER A 210 6.34 4.53 11.76
C SER A 210 5.62 4.08 13.03
N VAL A 211 6.17 4.41 14.21
CA VAL A 211 5.52 4.20 15.52
C VAL A 211 4.25 5.04 15.67
N VAL A 212 4.13 6.12 14.90
CA VAL A 212 2.96 7.02 14.87
C VAL A 212 1.70 6.28 14.41
N ASN A 213 1.83 5.32 13.48
CA ASN A 213 0.72 4.61 12.86
C ASN A 213 0.30 3.33 13.60
N GLY A 214 0.86 3.08 14.79
CA GLY A 214 0.50 1.92 15.61
C GLY A 214 1.58 0.84 15.68
N TYR A 215 1.23 -0.28 16.30
CA TYR A 215 2.11 -1.39 16.62
C TYR A 215 1.93 -2.62 15.71
N GLU A 216 0.89 -2.67 14.88
CA GLU A 216 0.49 -3.87 14.11
C GLU A 216 1.31 -4.09 12.83
N SER A 217 2.08 -3.10 12.34
CA SER A 217 2.91 -3.25 11.15
C SER A 217 4.10 -4.18 11.40
N ILE A 218 4.07 -5.39 10.83
CA ILE A 218 5.14 -6.40 10.90
C ILE A 218 5.92 -6.48 9.58
N ALA A 219 5.21 -6.74 8.46
CA ALA A 219 5.84 -6.84 7.14
C ALA A 219 5.95 -5.49 6.42
N GLY A 220 5.06 -4.57 6.74
CA GLY A 220 5.04 -3.26 6.13
C GLY A 220 3.75 -2.50 6.33
N GLN A 221 3.66 -1.37 5.64
CA GLN A 221 2.48 -0.52 5.67
C GLN A 221 2.09 -0.13 4.25
N ILE A 222 0.80 -0.11 3.97
CA ILE A 222 0.22 0.44 2.75
C ILE A 222 -0.68 1.60 3.18
N ASN A 223 -0.47 2.78 2.61
CA ASN A 223 -1.34 3.93 2.82
C ASN A 223 -1.96 4.38 1.50
N ALA A 224 -3.27 4.37 1.42
CA ALA A 224 -4.06 4.85 0.30
C ALA A 224 -4.47 6.30 0.56
N GLU A 225 -4.01 7.23 -0.26
CA GLU A 225 -4.41 8.64 -0.22
C GLU A 225 -5.58 8.86 -1.16
N LEU A 226 -6.66 9.45 -0.67
CA LEU A 226 -7.84 9.78 -1.46
C LEU A 226 -7.65 11.08 -2.24
N LEU A 227 -8.37 11.20 -3.36
CA LEU A 227 -8.53 12.46 -4.09
C LEU A 227 -9.07 13.56 -3.16
N LYS A 228 -8.62 14.79 -3.38
CA LYS A 228 -9.00 15.94 -2.54
C LYS A 228 -9.96 16.86 -3.30
N PRO A 229 -11.14 17.18 -2.75
CA PRO A 229 -12.16 17.97 -3.44
C PRO A 229 -11.70 19.34 -3.96
N LEU A 230 -10.68 19.93 -3.32
CA LEU A 230 -10.16 21.25 -3.70
C LEU A 230 -9.29 21.19 -4.97
N THR A 231 -8.59 20.08 -5.21
CA THR A 231 -7.52 19.97 -6.24
C THR A 231 -7.81 18.97 -7.34
N ASP A 232 -8.82 18.12 -7.16
CA ASP A 232 -9.23 17.17 -8.18
C ASP A 232 -10.28 17.78 -9.13
N ALA A 233 -10.53 17.10 -10.25
CA ALA A 233 -11.52 17.51 -11.25
C ALA A 233 -12.88 17.81 -10.66
N ALA A 234 -13.57 18.83 -11.18
CA ALA A 234 -14.92 19.15 -10.77
C ALA A 234 -15.90 17.99 -11.05
N PHE A 235 -15.69 17.27 -12.16
CA PHE A 235 -16.51 16.12 -12.52
C PHE A 235 -15.65 15.01 -13.15
N PHE A 236 -15.89 13.77 -12.71
CA PHE A 236 -15.25 12.58 -13.25
C PHE A 236 -16.24 11.44 -13.44
N VAL A 237 -16.10 10.73 -14.56
CA VAL A 237 -16.82 9.48 -14.84
C VAL A 237 -15.83 8.46 -15.41
N ASN A 238 -15.90 7.23 -14.92
CA ASN A 238 -15.29 6.06 -15.54
C ASN A 238 -16.34 4.96 -15.68
N LEU A 239 -16.56 4.50 -16.90
CA LEU A 239 -17.35 3.33 -17.23
C LEU A 239 -16.42 2.21 -17.64
N TYR A 240 -16.69 1.00 -17.14
CA TYR A 240 -15.92 -0.21 -17.42
C TYR A 240 -16.87 -1.36 -17.69
N GLY A 241 -16.50 -2.22 -18.63
CA GLY A 241 -17.18 -3.49 -18.90
C GLY A 241 -16.20 -4.55 -19.35
N SER A 242 -16.45 -5.81 -18.99
CA SER A 242 -15.61 -6.95 -19.35
C SER A 242 -16.42 -8.12 -19.87
N VAL A 243 -15.75 -9.01 -20.63
CA VAL A 243 -16.38 -10.19 -21.24
C VAL A 243 -16.78 -11.27 -20.22
N ASP A 244 -16.37 -11.13 -18.96
CA ASP A 244 -16.83 -11.98 -17.85
C ASP A 244 -18.16 -11.48 -17.23
N GLY A 245 -18.77 -10.44 -17.82
CA GLY A 245 -20.06 -9.90 -17.40
C GLY A 245 -20.00 -8.87 -16.28
N ARG A 246 -18.81 -8.34 -15.93
CA ARG A 246 -18.65 -7.25 -14.97
C ARG A 246 -18.86 -5.90 -15.63
N VAL A 247 -19.70 -5.07 -15.01
CA VAL A 247 -19.92 -3.68 -15.39
C VAL A 247 -19.69 -2.80 -14.17
N GLU A 248 -18.98 -1.68 -14.36
CA GLU A 248 -18.73 -0.72 -13.28
C GLU A 248 -18.95 0.73 -13.71
N LEU A 249 -19.48 1.48 -12.77
CA LEU A 249 -19.57 2.94 -12.85
C LEU A 249 -18.79 3.53 -11.66
N ASN A 250 -17.87 4.42 -11.97
CA ASN A 250 -17.25 5.31 -10.99
C ASN A 250 -17.52 6.75 -11.39
N THR A 251 -18.07 7.53 -10.49
CA THR A 251 -18.31 8.97 -10.73
C THR A 251 -18.08 9.77 -9.47
N HIS A 252 -17.58 10.98 -9.63
CA HIS A 252 -17.54 11.94 -8.55
C HIS A 252 -17.72 13.37 -9.04
N VAL A 253 -18.22 14.18 -8.14
CA VAL A 253 -18.40 15.63 -8.31
C VAL A 253 -17.71 16.31 -7.16
N ASN A 254 -16.82 17.26 -7.48
CA ASN A 254 -16.17 18.11 -6.50
C ASN A 254 -16.65 19.55 -6.69
N GLN A 255 -16.94 20.22 -5.58
CA GLN A 255 -17.40 21.59 -5.57
C GLN A 255 -16.64 22.42 -4.55
N LYS A 256 -16.05 23.50 -5.01
CA LYS A 256 -15.55 24.58 -4.14
C LYS A 256 -16.74 25.46 -3.74
N LEU A 257 -17.08 25.46 -2.45
CA LEU A 257 -18.20 26.25 -1.93
C LEU A 257 -17.78 27.70 -1.66
N ASN A 258 -16.56 27.90 -1.15
CA ASN A 258 -15.90 29.18 -0.95
C ASN A 258 -14.39 28.97 -0.82
N ASP A 259 -13.61 30.00 -0.49
CA ASP A 259 -12.15 29.92 -0.40
C ASP A 259 -11.62 28.99 0.70
N ARG A 260 -12.47 28.54 1.63
CA ARG A 260 -12.10 27.69 2.75
C ARG A 260 -12.74 26.31 2.72
N TRP A 261 -13.90 26.16 2.10
CA TRP A 261 -14.68 24.93 2.08
C TRP A 261 -14.81 24.36 0.69
N SER A 262 -14.56 23.08 0.56
CA SER A 262 -14.89 22.28 -0.61
C SER A 262 -15.52 20.95 -0.19
N THR A 263 -16.30 20.36 -1.07
CA THR A 263 -16.93 19.05 -0.85
C THR A 263 -16.83 18.19 -2.10
N GLY A 264 -16.73 16.88 -1.92
CA GLY A 264 -16.76 15.89 -2.98
C GLY A 264 -17.79 14.80 -2.68
N PHE A 265 -18.50 14.39 -3.70
CA PHE A 265 -19.45 13.28 -3.62
C PHE A 265 -19.04 12.21 -4.63
N TYR A 266 -18.69 11.02 -4.13
CA TYR A 266 -18.12 9.93 -4.87
C TYR A 266 -19.07 8.73 -4.84
N ILE A 267 -19.33 8.13 -6.02
CA ILE A 267 -20.17 6.96 -6.17
C ILE A 267 -19.40 5.90 -6.94
N HIS A 268 -19.42 4.68 -6.44
CA HIS A 268 -18.99 3.49 -7.14
C HIS A 268 -20.11 2.45 -7.16
N GLY A 269 -20.38 1.91 -8.33
CA GLY A 269 -21.26 0.77 -8.52
C GLY A 269 -20.57 -0.31 -9.35
N ASN A 270 -20.73 -1.56 -8.92
CA ASN A 270 -20.20 -2.74 -9.59
C ASN A 270 -21.30 -3.80 -9.65
N HIS A 271 -21.45 -4.43 -10.82
CA HIS A 271 -22.40 -5.54 -10.99
C HIS A 271 -21.81 -6.60 -11.93
N ARG A 272 -21.93 -7.88 -11.52
CA ARG A 272 -21.62 -9.06 -12.34
C ARG A 272 -22.78 -10.05 -12.22
N SER A 273 -23.37 -10.42 -13.36
CA SER A 273 -24.55 -11.30 -13.38
C SER A 273 -24.38 -12.56 -14.23
N TRP A 274 -23.29 -12.70 -14.96
CA TRP A 274 -23.08 -13.84 -15.85
C TRP A 274 -22.40 -14.99 -15.09
N LYS A 275 -23.07 -16.15 -15.08
CA LYS A 275 -22.49 -17.40 -14.59
C LYS A 275 -21.64 -18.01 -15.70
N LYS A 276 -20.36 -18.19 -15.46
CA LYS A 276 -19.40 -18.81 -16.38
C LYS A 276 -18.62 -19.88 -15.65
N ASP A 277 -18.47 -21.03 -16.30
CA ASP A 277 -17.63 -22.14 -15.93
C ASP A 277 -16.78 -22.46 -17.16
N ASN A 278 -15.55 -21.93 -17.20
CA ASN A 278 -14.66 -22.11 -18.35
C ASN A 278 -13.65 -23.25 -18.16
N ASN A 279 -13.63 -23.87 -16.98
CA ASN A 279 -12.77 -24.98 -16.62
C ASN A 279 -13.53 -26.30 -16.46
N ASP A 280 -14.88 -26.27 -16.69
CA ASP A 280 -15.79 -27.41 -16.67
C ASP A 280 -15.77 -28.18 -15.32
N ASP A 281 -15.59 -27.47 -14.18
CA ASP A 281 -15.61 -28.07 -12.84
C ASP A 281 -16.99 -28.01 -12.17
N GLY A 282 -17.99 -27.42 -12.85
CA GLY A 282 -19.36 -27.30 -12.37
C GLY A 282 -19.60 -26.08 -11.47
N PHE A 283 -18.55 -25.30 -11.13
CA PHE A 283 -18.64 -24.07 -10.34
C PHE A 283 -18.48 -22.83 -11.21
N ILE A 284 -19.02 -21.70 -10.75
CA ILE A 284 -18.79 -20.43 -11.42
C ILE A 284 -17.37 -19.93 -11.14
N ASP A 285 -16.59 -19.63 -12.18
CA ASP A 285 -15.18 -19.15 -12.08
C ASP A 285 -15.03 -17.84 -11.31
N ALA A 286 -16.05 -16.98 -11.38
CA ALA A 286 -16.06 -15.71 -10.67
C ALA A 286 -17.41 -15.46 -10.03
N PRO A 287 -17.46 -15.03 -8.76
CA PRO A 287 -18.73 -14.80 -8.07
C PRO A 287 -19.56 -13.75 -8.79
N LEU A 288 -20.87 -13.96 -8.82
CA LEU A 288 -21.80 -12.88 -9.10
C LEU A 288 -21.62 -11.81 -8.02
N ALA A 289 -21.68 -10.55 -8.38
CA ALA A 289 -21.39 -9.47 -7.44
C ALA A 289 -22.33 -8.28 -7.66
N SER A 290 -22.67 -7.62 -6.57
CA SER A 290 -23.36 -6.33 -6.58
C SER A 290 -22.77 -5.46 -5.48
N GLN A 291 -22.17 -4.32 -5.84
CA GLN A 291 -21.60 -3.38 -4.88
C GLN A 291 -22.10 -1.98 -5.14
N VAL A 292 -22.48 -1.29 -4.08
CA VAL A 292 -22.74 0.16 -4.05
C VAL A 292 -21.89 0.76 -2.95
N ASN A 293 -21.15 1.80 -3.29
CA ASN A 293 -20.22 2.47 -2.40
C ASN A 293 -20.35 3.98 -2.61
N ILE A 294 -20.64 4.69 -1.55
CA ILE A 294 -20.87 6.14 -1.57
C ILE A 294 -19.94 6.77 -0.54
N LEU A 295 -19.21 7.79 -0.95
CA LEU A 295 -18.37 8.59 -0.07
C LEU A 295 -18.69 10.07 -0.25
N ASN A 296 -19.00 10.76 0.83
CA ASN A 296 -19.07 12.21 0.88
C ASN A 296 -17.89 12.73 1.69
N ARG A 297 -17.07 13.57 1.05
CA ARG A 297 -15.83 14.11 1.60
C ARG A 297 -15.90 15.63 1.68
N TRP A 298 -15.64 16.16 2.87
CA TRP A 298 -15.56 17.59 3.13
C TRP A 298 -14.13 17.99 3.42
N GLN A 299 -13.70 19.11 2.87
CA GLN A 299 -12.39 19.70 3.13
C GLN A 299 -12.56 21.14 3.58
N TYR A 300 -11.97 21.46 4.72
CA TYR A 300 -11.77 22.81 5.19
C TYR A 300 -10.28 23.12 5.15
N ALA A 301 -9.89 24.24 4.56
CA ALA A 301 -8.52 24.73 4.56
C ALA A 301 -8.51 26.25 4.75
N ASN A 302 -7.82 26.71 5.77
CA ASN A 302 -7.64 28.13 6.03
C ASN A 302 -6.17 28.39 6.36
N HIS A 303 -5.42 28.81 5.35
CA HIS A 303 -3.99 29.07 5.45
C HIS A 303 -3.66 30.23 6.41
N GLU A 304 -4.55 31.23 6.52
CA GLU A 304 -4.36 32.35 7.44
C GLU A 304 -4.47 31.95 8.91
N SER A 305 -5.38 31.04 9.23
CA SER A 305 -5.57 30.55 10.60
C SER A 305 -4.75 29.30 10.92
N GLY A 306 -4.16 28.63 9.90
CA GLY A 306 -3.39 27.40 10.05
C GLY A 306 -4.23 26.12 10.22
N TRP A 307 -5.55 26.19 10.06
CA TRP A 307 -6.44 25.03 10.19
C TRP A 307 -6.69 24.33 8.87
N VAL A 308 -6.55 23.01 8.88
CA VAL A 308 -6.94 22.11 7.78
C VAL A 308 -7.72 20.95 8.37
N SER A 309 -8.87 20.60 7.76
CA SER A 309 -9.69 19.48 8.22
C SER A 309 -10.28 18.74 7.04
N PHE A 310 -10.35 17.41 7.16
CA PHE A 310 -11.10 16.52 6.29
C PHE A 310 -12.12 15.77 7.13
N PHE A 311 -13.34 15.69 6.63
CA PHE A 311 -14.40 14.89 7.22
C PHE A 311 -14.99 14.00 6.13
N ASP A 312 -15.01 12.70 6.36
CA ASP A 312 -15.47 11.70 5.42
C ASP A 312 -16.62 10.89 6.02
N PHE A 313 -17.69 10.72 5.26
CA PHE A 313 -18.77 9.78 5.53
C PHE A 313 -18.87 8.80 4.38
N ARG A 314 -18.86 7.50 4.67
CA ARG A 314 -18.92 6.44 3.69
C ARG A 314 -19.97 5.41 4.04
N TYR A 315 -20.71 4.95 3.03
CA TYR A 315 -21.61 3.81 3.08
C TYR A 315 -21.24 2.81 1.99
N LEU A 316 -21.13 1.54 2.36
CA LEU A 316 -20.86 0.42 1.46
C LEU A 316 -21.90 -0.67 1.68
N LYS A 317 -22.43 -1.21 0.58
CA LYS A 317 -23.14 -2.48 0.50
C LYS A 317 -22.46 -3.33 -0.56
N ASP A 318 -22.04 -4.55 -0.21
CA ASP A 318 -21.34 -5.49 -1.07
C ASP A 318 -21.96 -6.88 -0.92
N GLU A 319 -22.42 -7.47 -2.01
CA GLU A 319 -23.06 -8.78 -2.06
C GLU A 319 -22.35 -9.64 -3.09
N LYS A 320 -21.98 -10.86 -2.72
CA LYS A 320 -21.35 -11.86 -3.57
C LYS A 320 -22.12 -13.17 -3.49
N LEU A 321 -22.31 -13.82 -4.64
CA LEU A 321 -22.89 -15.13 -4.77
C LEU A 321 -21.96 -16.01 -5.57
N ALA A 322 -21.61 -17.18 -5.03
CA ALA A 322 -20.69 -18.14 -5.65
C ALA A 322 -21.20 -19.56 -5.44
N GLY A 323 -20.63 -20.53 -6.14
CA GLY A 323 -20.94 -21.94 -5.98
C GLY A 323 -21.14 -22.67 -7.31
N GLU A 324 -21.84 -23.80 -7.25
CA GLU A 324 -22.21 -24.55 -8.43
C GLU A 324 -23.03 -23.70 -9.41
N ILE A 325 -22.89 -23.96 -10.71
CA ILE A 325 -23.54 -23.16 -11.76
C ILE A 325 -25.10 -23.22 -11.66
N GLY A 326 -25.61 -24.30 -11.11
CA GLY A 326 -27.05 -24.55 -10.85
C GLY A 326 -27.58 -23.92 -9.55
N PHE A 327 -26.71 -23.46 -8.65
CA PHE A 327 -27.08 -22.98 -7.34
C PHE A 327 -28.06 -21.79 -7.40
N LYS A 328 -29.14 -21.88 -6.58
CA LYS A 328 -30.19 -20.86 -6.41
C LYS A 328 -30.40 -20.60 -4.92
N PRO A 329 -30.07 -19.39 -4.42
CA PRO A 329 -30.15 -19.06 -2.99
C PRO A 329 -31.53 -19.26 -2.37
N GLU A 330 -32.59 -19.05 -3.14
CA GLU A 330 -33.97 -19.21 -2.68
C GLU A 330 -34.35 -20.65 -2.35
N ASP A 331 -33.76 -21.64 -3.05
CA ASP A 331 -34.09 -23.05 -2.93
C ASP A 331 -33.01 -23.86 -2.19
N ASP A 332 -31.72 -23.45 -2.37
CA ASP A 332 -30.55 -24.29 -2.04
C ASP A 332 -29.76 -23.79 -0.82
N ARG A 333 -30.09 -22.61 -0.27
CA ARG A 333 -29.41 -22.03 0.89
C ARG A 333 -29.35 -22.97 2.07
N LEU A 334 -28.14 -23.32 2.54
CA LEU A 334 -27.88 -24.18 3.68
C LEU A 334 -28.56 -25.59 3.54
N THR A 335 -28.70 -26.07 2.31
CA THR A 335 -29.11 -27.43 1.98
C THR A 335 -27.99 -28.20 1.29
N THR A 336 -28.23 -29.47 1.00
CA THR A 336 -27.33 -30.33 0.23
C THR A 336 -27.76 -30.50 -1.23
N ASN A 337 -28.74 -29.71 -1.72
CA ASN A 337 -29.22 -29.80 -3.09
C ASN A 337 -28.15 -29.32 -4.11
N ALA A 338 -27.58 -28.15 -3.85
CA ALA A 338 -26.46 -27.57 -4.57
C ALA A 338 -25.57 -26.77 -3.62
N TRP A 339 -24.26 -26.83 -3.82
CA TRP A 339 -23.33 -26.10 -2.98
C TRP A 339 -23.25 -24.63 -3.43
N GLY A 340 -23.46 -23.73 -2.48
CA GLY A 340 -23.34 -22.30 -2.74
C GLY A 340 -22.86 -21.49 -1.56
N SER A 341 -22.47 -20.25 -1.84
CA SER A 341 -21.98 -19.27 -0.85
C SER A 341 -22.57 -17.91 -1.14
N GLU A 342 -23.14 -17.26 -0.15
CA GLU A 342 -23.45 -15.83 -0.18
C GLU A 342 -22.63 -15.10 0.87
N ILE A 343 -22.12 -13.92 0.49
CA ILE A 343 -21.39 -13.02 1.39
C ILE A 343 -22.01 -11.65 1.23
N ALA A 344 -22.75 -11.20 2.25
CA ALA A 344 -23.42 -9.91 2.28
C ALA A 344 -22.77 -9.02 3.34
N THR A 345 -22.20 -7.90 2.91
CA THR A 345 -21.50 -6.94 3.77
C THR A 345 -22.18 -5.58 3.71
N LYS A 346 -22.42 -4.98 4.87
CA LYS A 346 -22.78 -3.58 5.04
C LYS A 346 -21.72 -2.90 5.89
N ARG A 347 -21.27 -1.74 5.46
CA ARG A 347 -20.25 -0.99 6.20
C ARG A 347 -20.55 0.51 6.19
N ILE A 348 -20.36 1.13 7.34
CA ILE A 348 -20.41 2.57 7.53
C ILE A 348 -19.07 2.99 8.12
N ASP A 349 -18.44 3.99 7.50
CA ASP A 349 -17.23 4.62 8.02
C ASP A 349 -17.48 6.13 8.18
N VAL A 350 -17.04 6.67 9.31
CA VAL A 350 -16.98 8.12 9.56
C VAL A 350 -15.57 8.43 10.00
N SER A 351 -14.91 9.38 9.36
CA SER A 351 -13.58 9.78 9.76
C SER A 351 -13.41 11.30 9.76
N ASN A 352 -12.57 11.77 10.66
CA ASN A 352 -12.11 13.15 10.73
C ASN A 352 -10.59 13.20 10.85
N LYS A 353 -9.98 14.10 10.10
CA LYS A 353 -8.54 14.36 10.15
C LYS A 353 -8.37 15.87 10.20
N THR A 354 -8.04 16.40 11.36
CA THR A 354 -7.89 17.83 11.57
C THR A 354 -6.45 18.15 11.97
N GLY A 355 -5.87 19.13 11.30
CA GLY A 355 -4.53 19.65 11.56
C GLY A 355 -4.57 21.14 11.88
N TYR A 356 -3.68 21.56 12.76
CA TYR A 356 -3.42 22.95 13.07
C TYR A 356 -1.92 23.23 12.99
N VAL A 357 -1.53 24.20 12.17
CA VAL A 357 -0.14 24.69 12.06
C VAL A 357 -0.07 26.04 12.75
N PHE A 358 0.88 26.20 13.69
CA PHE A 358 1.05 27.45 14.43
C PHE A 358 1.54 28.57 13.49
N LYS A 359 0.87 29.71 13.49
CA LYS A 359 1.14 30.84 12.58
C LYS A 359 2.59 31.33 12.64
N ASP A 360 3.08 31.57 13.85
CA ASP A 360 4.40 32.17 14.09
C ASP A 360 5.53 31.12 14.17
N GLN A 361 5.16 29.83 14.22
CA GLN A 361 6.07 28.71 14.37
C GLN A 361 5.62 27.57 13.46
N LYS A 362 5.72 27.76 12.13
CA LYS A 362 5.20 26.83 11.11
C LYS A 362 5.79 25.41 11.20
N TYR A 363 6.87 25.22 11.95
CA TYR A 363 7.46 23.91 12.28
C TYR A 363 6.69 23.19 13.42
N LYS A 364 5.79 23.87 14.11
CA LYS A 364 4.91 23.28 15.12
C LYS A 364 3.54 23.01 14.54
N SER A 365 3.03 21.81 14.79
CA SER A 365 1.67 21.46 14.38
C SER A 365 1.06 20.41 15.30
N PHE A 366 -0.26 20.45 15.41
CA PHE A 366 -1.07 19.36 15.94
C PHE A 366 -1.84 18.68 14.82
N GLY A 367 -1.99 17.37 14.91
CA GLY A 367 -2.88 16.59 14.07
C GLY A 367 -3.74 15.69 14.94
N LEU A 368 -5.05 15.66 14.69
CA LEU A 368 -5.98 14.74 15.29
C LEU A 368 -6.63 13.92 14.18
N GLN A 369 -6.54 12.60 14.30
CA GLN A 369 -7.22 11.65 13.44
C GLN A 369 -8.23 10.90 14.30
N THR A 370 -9.47 10.83 13.88
CA THR A 370 -10.50 10.01 14.54
C THR A 370 -11.31 9.26 13.49
N SER A 371 -11.70 8.04 13.79
CA SER A 371 -12.61 7.30 12.95
C SER A 371 -13.52 6.38 13.76
N TYR A 372 -14.70 6.15 13.20
CA TYR A 372 -15.63 5.11 13.59
C TYR A 372 -15.96 4.26 12.37
N SER A 373 -15.96 2.96 12.51
CA SER A 373 -16.45 2.05 11.49
C SER A 373 -17.38 0.98 12.11
N ASN A 374 -18.42 0.63 11.37
CA ASN A 374 -19.26 -0.53 11.65
C ASN A 374 -19.31 -1.42 10.42
N HIS A 375 -18.82 -2.64 10.55
CA HIS A 375 -18.79 -3.67 9.51
C HIS A 375 -19.68 -4.82 9.93
N ASP A 376 -20.77 -5.05 9.20
CA ASP A 376 -21.72 -6.14 9.40
C ASP A 376 -21.66 -7.07 8.19
N GLN A 377 -21.16 -8.28 8.38
CA GLN A 377 -21.06 -9.31 7.34
C GLN A 377 -21.88 -10.53 7.77
N LYS A 378 -22.68 -11.03 6.85
CA LYS A 378 -23.38 -12.31 6.95
C LYS A 378 -22.95 -13.20 5.80
N ALA A 379 -22.46 -14.39 6.10
CA ALA A 379 -21.97 -15.29 5.10
C ALA A 379 -22.29 -16.76 5.40
N TYR A 380 -22.45 -17.56 4.35
CA TYR A 380 -22.41 -19.01 4.45
C TYR A 380 -21.64 -19.61 3.27
N TYR A 381 -21.13 -20.82 3.46
CA TYR A 381 -20.34 -21.60 2.52
C TYR A 381 -20.86 -23.06 2.58
N GLY A 382 -21.68 -23.46 1.62
CA GLY A 382 -22.44 -24.70 1.74
C GLY A 382 -23.31 -24.69 3.01
N LEU A 383 -23.01 -25.60 3.94
CA LEU A 383 -23.72 -25.72 5.23
C LEU A 383 -23.09 -24.88 6.36
N ARG A 384 -21.94 -24.24 6.13
CA ARG A 384 -21.16 -23.55 7.17
C ARG A 384 -21.45 -22.07 7.19
N ARG A 385 -21.97 -21.56 8.29
CA ARG A 385 -22.28 -20.16 8.49
C ARG A 385 -21.12 -19.43 9.19
N TYR A 386 -20.84 -18.20 8.73
CA TYR A 386 -19.92 -17.28 9.38
C TYR A 386 -20.45 -15.85 9.30
N ASP A 387 -20.95 -15.34 10.41
CA ASP A 387 -21.36 -13.95 10.52
C ASP A 387 -20.42 -13.20 11.44
N ILE A 388 -20.17 -11.93 11.15
CA ILE A 388 -19.36 -11.06 12.01
C ILE A 388 -19.87 -9.63 11.98
N ASN A 389 -20.09 -9.06 13.16
CA ASN A 389 -20.24 -7.61 13.35
C ASN A 389 -19.00 -7.08 14.06
N HIS A 390 -18.39 -6.04 13.48
CA HIS A 390 -17.20 -5.40 14.03
C HIS A 390 -17.38 -3.89 14.07
N GLN A 391 -17.40 -3.34 15.27
CA GLN A 391 -17.40 -1.91 15.54
C GLN A 391 -16.01 -1.49 15.97
N SER A 392 -15.48 -0.44 15.36
CA SER A 392 -14.13 0.06 15.64
C SER A 392 -14.13 1.57 15.83
N VAL A 393 -13.43 2.02 16.87
CA VAL A 393 -13.11 3.44 17.11
C VAL A 393 -11.59 3.58 17.14
N TYR A 394 -11.08 4.54 16.40
CA TYR A 394 -9.67 4.90 16.38
C TYR A 394 -9.51 6.40 16.65
N SER A 395 -8.52 6.76 17.45
CA SER A 395 -8.13 8.14 17.68
C SER A 395 -6.61 8.25 17.80
N ASN A 396 -6.00 9.25 17.15
CA ASN A 396 -4.56 9.46 17.17
C ASN A 396 -4.28 10.98 17.18
N LEU A 397 -3.73 11.46 18.30
CA LEU A 397 -3.29 12.84 18.49
C LEU A 397 -1.77 12.90 18.28
N ILE A 398 -1.34 13.76 17.38
CA ILE A 398 0.06 13.89 16.96
C ILE A 398 0.50 15.35 17.15
N TYR A 399 1.60 15.56 17.84
CA TYR A 399 2.29 16.83 17.94
C TYR A 399 3.62 16.75 17.20
N ASN A 400 3.88 17.68 16.29
CA ASN A 400 5.15 17.79 15.57
C ASN A 400 5.86 19.07 15.99
N SER A 401 7.18 19.00 16.18
CA SER A 401 8.02 20.16 16.45
C SER A 401 9.50 19.84 16.16
N ILE A 402 10.36 20.81 16.43
CA ILE A 402 11.82 20.68 16.38
C ILE A 402 12.42 20.73 17.78
N LEU A 403 13.62 20.14 17.95
CA LEU A 403 14.47 20.27 19.13
C LEU A 403 15.67 21.12 18.74
N SER A 404 15.75 22.35 19.23
CA SER A 404 16.83 23.29 18.97
C SER A 404 16.92 23.82 17.54
N ASN A 405 16.96 22.97 16.52
CA ASN A 405 17.10 23.35 15.11
C ASN A 405 16.34 22.40 14.17
N THR A 406 16.32 22.72 12.88
CA THR A 406 15.58 21.99 11.83
C THR A 406 16.14 20.61 11.50
N GLN A 407 17.38 20.32 11.89
CA GLN A 407 17.97 18.99 11.75
C GLN A 407 17.37 17.99 12.75
N ASN A 408 16.85 18.49 13.87
CA ASN A 408 16.35 17.73 14.99
C ASN A 408 14.83 17.91 15.08
N LYS A 409 14.07 16.99 14.49
CA LYS A 409 12.61 17.02 14.50
C LYS A 409 12.07 15.91 15.40
N PHE A 410 10.88 16.12 15.95
CA PHE A 410 10.21 15.06 16.67
C PHE A 410 8.70 15.08 16.46
N LYS A 411 8.11 13.90 16.63
CA LYS A 411 6.68 13.68 16.76
C LYS A 411 6.42 12.99 18.08
N ALA A 412 5.45 13.48 18.81
CA ALA A 412 4.96 12.85 20.04
C ALA A 412 3.45 12.76 19.99
N GLY A 413 2.87 11.79 20.62
CA GLY A 413 1.43 11.69 20.59
C GLY A 413 0.85 10.59 21.45
N LEU A 414 -0.50 10.56 21.41
CA LEU A 414 -1.32 9.59 22.11
C LEU A 414 -2.28 8.95 21.11
N SER A 415 -2.52 7.66 21.27
CA SER A 415 -3.49 6.95 20.45
C SER A 415 -4.42 6.11 21.30
N PHE A 416 -5.63 5.93 20.80
CA PHE A 416 -6.65 5.08 21.39
C PHE A 416 -7.28 4.22 20.31
N THR A 417 -7.52 2.93 20.60
CA THR A 417 -8.31 2.03 19.78
C THR A 417 -9.32 1.30 20.64
N TYR A 418 -10.50 1.10 20.08
CA TYR A 418 -11.54 0.25 20.66
C TYR A 418 -12.17 -0.58 19.56
N ASP A 419 -12.23 -1.88 19.72
CA ASP A 419 -12.82 -2.82 18.79
C ASP A 419 -13.77 -3.75 19.55
N GLN A 420 -14.98 -3.90 19.03
CA GLN A 420 -15.96 -4.88 19.50
C GLN A 420 -16.27 -5.83 18.36
N TYR A 421 -16.16 -7.11 18.62
CA TYR A 421 -16.46 -8.20 17.71
C TYR A 421 -17.58 -9.06 18.26
N ASP A 422 -18.57 -9.33 17.43
CA ASP A 422 -19.64 -10.30 17.66
C ASP A 422 -19.64 -11.27 16.47
N GLU A 423 -19.23 -12.51 16.70
CA GLU A 423 -19.04 -13.52 15.68
C GLU A 423 -19.98 -14.72 15.90
N TYR A 424 -20.53 -15.25 14.80
CA TYR A 424 -21.19 -16.54 14.75
C TYR A 424 -20.42 -17.46 13.80
N ILE A 425 -19.85 -18.53 14.34
CA ILE A 425 -18.92 -19.41 13.64
C ILE A 425 -19.54 -20.81 13.62
N ILE A 426 -20.06 -21.25 12.46
CA ILE A 426 -20.72 -22.56 12.23
C ILE A 426 -21.95 -22.70 13.15
N ASP A 427 -21.76 -23.02 14.43
CA ASP A 427 -22.79 -23.27 15.45
C ASP A 427 -22.48 -22.56 16.79
N SER A 428 -21.45 -21.76 16.86
CA SER A 428 -20.95 -21.14 18.08
C SER A 428 -20.87 -19.63 17.98
N SER A 429 -21.22 -18.92 19.05
CA SER A 429 -21.08 -17.47 19.14
C SER A 429 -19.88 -17.08 19.98
N VAL A 430 -19.10 -16.12 19.50
CA VAL A 430 -17.95 -15.56 20.19
C VAL A 430 -18.04 -14.03 20.20
N ALA A 431 -18.04 -13.44 21.38
CA ALA A 431 -18.01 -11.98 21.54
C ALA A 431 -16.74 -11.57 22.27
N ARG A 432 -16.11 -10.47 21.81
CA ARG A 432 -14.94 -9.91 22.48
C ARG A 432 -14.84 -8.41 22.29
N LYS A 433 -14.17 -7.75 23.25
CA LYS A 433 -13.84 -6.34 23.20
C LYS A 433 -12.33 -6.18 23.38
N GLU A 434 -11.74 -5.43 22.49
CA GLU A 434 -10.32 -5.07 22.51
C GLU A 434 -10.19 -3.56 22.66
N ASN A 435 -9.29 -3.10 23.50
CA ASN A 435 -9.00 -1.68 23.63
C ASN A 435 -7.51 -1.48 23.95
N SER A 436 -6.96 -0.38 23.42
CA SER A 436 -5.61 0.03 23.72
C SER A 436 -5.50 1.54 23.89
N ILE A 437 -4.59 1.93 24.77
CA ILE A 437 -4.09 3.30 24.90
C ILE A 437 -2.58 3.23 24.71
N GLY A 438 -2.06 4.07 23.84
CA GLY A 438 -0.64 4.13 23.54
C GLY A 438 -0.11 5.55 23.53
N ALA A 439 1.16 5.69 23.95
CA ALA A 439 1.94 6.91 23.80
C ALA A 439 3.14 6.61 22.91
N PHE A 440 3.52 7.56 22.07
CA PHE A 440 4.67 7.40 21.19
C PHE A 440 5.51 8.66 21.11
N PHE A 441 6.80 8.43 20.81
CA PHE A 441 7.77 9.46 20.50
C PHE A 441 8.63 8.99 19.32
N GLU A 442 8.73 9.80 18.29
CA GLU A 442 9.56 9.55 17.09
C GLU A 442 10.48 10.76 16.88
N TYR A 443 11.77 10.52 17.00
CA TYR A 443 12.81 11.51 16.75
C TYR A 443 13.40 11.32 15.39
N THR A 444 13.60 12.41 14.64
CA THR A 444 14.25 12.44 13.35
C THR A 444 15.43 13.38 13.39
N TYR A 445 16.60 12.83 13.11
CA TYR A 445 17.81 13.60 12.82
C TYR A 445 18.04 13.60 11.30
N ASP A 446 18.31 14.76 10.73
CA ASP A 446 18.65 14.92 9.32
C ASP A 446 19.73 16.01 9.21
N ASN A 447 20.94 15.62 8.77
CA ASN A 447 22.04 16.58 8.64
C ASN A 447 21.88 17.54 7.45
N GLY A 448 20.81 17.35 6.65
CA GLY A 448 20.54 18.16 5.45
C GLY A 448 21.39 17.80 4.24
N ASP A 449 22.27 16.79 4.36
CA ASP A 449 23.19 16.36 3.31
C ASP A 449 22.98 14.86 3.01
N ASN A 450 23.76 14.02 3.64
CA ASN A 450 23.87 12.61 3.26
C ASN A 450 23.38 11.62 4.31
N PHE A 451 23.05 12.05 5.51
CA PHE A 451 22.66 11.16 6.61
C PHE A 451 21.39 11.61 7.31
N SER A 452 20.49 10.66 7.51
CA SER A 452 19.30 10.86 8.32
C SER A 452 18.93 9.60 9.11
N LEU A 453 18.41 9.80 10.31
CA LEU A 453 18.02 8.77 11.27
C LEU A 453 16.61 9.05 11.81
N VAL A 454 15.77 8.02 11.89
CA VAL A 454 14.50 8.08 12.63
C VAL A 454 14.51 7.02 13.71
N ALA A 455 14.38 7.42 14.96
CA ALA A 455 14.25 6.55 16.12
C ALA A 455 12.89 6.75 16.77
N GLY A 456 12.09 5.70 16.85
CA GLY A 456 10.76 5.71 17.42
C GLY A 456 10.61 4.73 18.57
N LEU A 457 9.90 5.14 19.61
CA LEU A 457 9.47 4.28 20.69
C LEU A 457 7.99 4.51 20.96
N ARG A 458 7.26 3.41 21.08
CA ARG A 458 5.85 3.42 21.43
C ARG A 458 5.61 2.47 22.60
N ALA A 459 4.82 2.92 23.57
CA ALA A 459 4.37 2.15 24.72
C ALA A 459 2.86 2.03 24.67
N ASP A 460 2.34 0.82 24.74
CA ASP A 460 0.90 0.53 24.67
C ASP A 460 0.49 -0.32 25.89
N THR A 461 -0.71 -0.01 26.40
CA THR A 461 -1.47 -0.85 27.32
C THR A 461 -2.70 -1.35 26.59
N HIS A 462 -2.80 -2.67 26.44
CA HIS A 462 -3.89 -3.32 25.69
C HIS A 462 -4.51 -4.41 26.56
N ASN A 463 -5.84 -4.47 26.65
CA ASN A 463 -6.53 -5.43 27.50
C ASN A 463 -6.26 -6.91 27.14
N ILE A 464 -5.95 -7.19 25.87
CA ILE A 464 -5.60 -8.54 25.37
C ILE A 464 -4.09 -8.75 25.34
N LEU A 465 -3.33 -7.83 24.71
CA LEU A 465 -1.89 -7.97 24.47
C LEU A 465 -1.02 -7.64 25.69
N GLY A 466 -1.61 -7.07 26.76
CA GLY A 466 -0.88 -6.59 27.93
C GLY A 466 -0.12 -5.29 27.66
N ASN A 467 0.87 -5.00 28.51
CA ASN A 467 1.75 -3.85 28.37
C ASN A 467 2.95 -4.23 27.51
N PHE A 468 3.29 -3.41 26.53
CA PHE A 468 4.44 -3.69 25.66
C PHE A 468 5.04 -2.43 25.04
N LEU A 469 6.29 -2.57 24.57
CA LEU A 469 7.03 -1.53 23.86
C LEU A 469 7.22 -1.94 22.40
N THR A 470 7.15 -0.96 21.51
CA THR A 470 7.37 -1.12 20.07
C THR A 470 8.48 -0.15 19.64
N PRO A 471 9.76 -0.56 19.71
CA PRO A 471 10.88 0.23 19.20
C PRO A 471 10.97 0.09 17.67
N ARG A 472 11.33 1.17 16.98
CA ARG A 472 11.63 1.19 15.55
C ARG A 472 12.77 2.15 15.26
N LEU A 473 13.65 1.74 14.34
CA LEU A 473 14.79 2.52 13.91
C LEU A 473 14.90 2.44 12.38
N HIS A 474 15.10 3.61 11.75
CA HIS A 474 15.33 3.72 10.32
C HIS A 474 16.54 4.63 10.10
N LEU A 475 17.42 4.21 9.23
CA LEU A 475 18.62 4.93 8.83
C LEU A 475 18.62 5.13 7.32
N ARG A 476 19.00 6.32 6.87
CA ARG A 476 19.28 6.64 5.48
C ARG A 476 20.68 7.22 5.39
N TYR A 477 21.45 6.73 4.43
CA TYR A 477 22.78 7.24 4.10
C TYR A 477 22.97 7.33 2.59
N ASN A 478 23.40 8.48 2.11
CA ASN A 478 23.67 8.75 0.71
C ASN A 478 25.20 8.85 0.52
N PRO A 479 25.90 7.73 0.25
CA PRO A 479 27.37 7.71 0.17
C PRO A 479 27.94 8.54 -0.99
N TRP A 480 27.18 8.65 -2.10
CA TRP A 480 27.53 9.49 -3.27
C TRP A 480 26.25 9.88 -4.02
N GLU A 481 26.40 10.74 -5.01
CA GLU A 481 25.28 11.26 -5.79
C GLU A 481 24.45 10.13 -6.45
N GLY A 482 23.12 10.25 -6.34
CA GLY A 482 22.18 9.29 -6.89
C GLY A 482 22.11 7.96 -6.15
N SER A 483 22.89 7.76 -5.07
CA SER A 483 22.86 6.56 -4.23
C SER A 483 22.03 6.78 -2.95
N VAL A 484 21.37 5.75 -2.48
CA VAL A 484 20.69 5.75 -1.18
C VAL A 484 20.83 4.37 -0.57
N PHE A 485 21.44 4.27 0.58
CA PHE A 485 21.44 3.10 1.44
C PHE A 485 20.46 3.32 2.59
N ARG A 486 19.64 2.31 2.91
CA ARG A 486 18.74 2.33 4.07
C ARG A 486 18.89 1.07 4.88
N ALA A 487 18.74 1.22 6.19
CA ALA A 487 18.60 0.11 7.12
C ALA A 487 17.42 0.36 8.04
N SER A 488 16.74 -0.70 8.45
CA SER A 488 15.61 -0.61 9.36
C SER A 488 15.56 -1.79 10.31
N VAL A 489 15.07 -1.55 11.52
CA VAL A 489 14.71 -2.57 12.47
C VAL A 489 13.49 -2.12 13.26
N GLY A 490 12.56 -3.04 13.48
CA GLY A 490 11.38 -2.73 14.28
C GLY A 490 10.64 -3.97 14.75
N ARG A 491 9.92 -3.81 15.85
CA ARG A 491 9.07 -4.81 16.45
C ARG A 491 7.61 -4.52 16.08
N GLY A 492 6.84 -5.57 15.78
CA GLY A 492 5.39 -5.52 15.63
C GLY A 492 4.71 -6.55 16.53
N LYS A 493 3.47 -6.25 16.95
CA LYS A 493 2.64 -7.13 17.76
C LYS A 493 1.17 -7.00 17.35
N ARG A 494 0.42 -8.11 17.38
CA ARG A 494 -1.00 -8.10 17.01
C ARG A 494 -1.79 -9.23 17.66
N SER A 495 -3.10 -9.07 17.78
CA SER A 495 -4.05 -10.17 17.97
C SER A 495 -4.51 -10.68 16.61
N ALA A 496 -4.66 -11.98 16.44
CA ALA A 496 -5.15 -12.57 15.19
C ALA A 496 -6.67 -12.81 15.25
N ASN A 497 -7.35 -12.48 14.15
CA ASN A 497 -8.75 -12.83 13.93
C ASN A 497 -8.80 -14.08 13.04
N ILE A 498 -8.48 -15.25 13.63
CA ILE A 498 -8.16 -16.48 12.89
C ILE A 498 -9.23 -16.89 11.88
N PHE A 499 -10.51 -16.71 12.19
CA PHE A 499 -11.59 -17.08 11.27
C PHE A 499 -11.74 -16.08 10.12
N THR A 500 -11.73 -14.78 10.40
CA THR A 500 -11.79 -13.75 9.33
C THR A 500 -10.56 -13.80 8.41
N GLU A 501 -9.37 -13.93 8.99
CA GLU A 501 -8.11 -13.98 8.25
C GLU A 501 -7.97 -15.24 7.39
N ASN A 502 -8.69 -16.30 7.76
CA ASN A 502 -8.70 -17.61 7.13
C ASN A 502 -10.09 -18.01 6.62
N GLN A 503 -10.93 -17.04 6.28
CA GLN A 503 -12.32 -17.25 5.87
C GLN A 503 -12.45 -18.17 4.65
N ARG A 504 -11.43 -18.25 3.81
CA ARG A 504 -11.33 -19.17 2.67
C ARG A 504 -11.57 -20.64 3.03
N TYR A 505 -11.17 -21.08 4.24
CA TYR A 505 -11.34 -22.47 4.64
C TYR A 505 -12.78 -22.87 4.96
N PHE A 506 -13.71 -21.91 5.07
CA PHE A 506 -15.13 -22.24 5.09
C PHE A 506 -15.61 -22.82 3.76
N ALA A 507 -14.96 -22.44 2.63
CA ALA A 507 -15.21 -23.01 1.31
C ALA A 507 -14.40 -24.30 1.07
N SER A 508 -14.32 -25.16 2.09
CA SER A 508 -13.71 -26.49 2.04
C SER A 508 -14.39 -27.42 3.04
N SER A 509 -14.14 -28.72 2.95
CA SER A 509 -14.58 -29.71 3.93
C SER A 509 -13.76 -29.71 5.23
N ARG A 510 -12.65 -28.95 5.30
CA ARG A 510 -11.73 -28.96 6.43
C ARG A 510 -12.39 -28.53 7.73
N ASN A 511 -12.17 -29.29 8.80
CA ASN A 511 -12.61 -28.95 10.14
C ASN A 511 -11.65 -27.96 10.80
N PHE A 512 -12.20 -26.97 11.48
CA PHE A 512 -11.41 -26.00 12.25
C PHE A 512 -11.01 -26.60 13.60
N ILE A 513 -9.72 -26.76 13.86
CA ILE A 513 -9.16 -27.25 15.12
C ILE A 513 -8.35 -26.14 15.76
N VAL A 514 -8.84 -25.56 16.83
CA VAL A 514 -8.15 -24.51 17.58
C VAL A 514 -7.57 -25.13 18.86
N HIS A 515 -6.24 -25.15 18.97
CA HIS A 515 -5.58 -25.62 20.17
C HIS A 515 -5.56 -24.51 21.24
N ASN A 516 -6.10 -24.81 22.42
CA ASN A 516 -6.08 -23.85 23.51
C ASN A 516 -4.67 -23.78 24.14
N GLU A 517 -4.00 -22.64 23.94
CA GLU A 517 -2.67 -22.34 24.50
C GLU A 517 -2.76 -21.33 25.67
N GLY A 518 -3.96 -21.14 26.25
CA GLY A 518 -4.21 -20.26 27.39
C GLY A 518 -4.31 -18.77 27.06
N GLY A 519 -4.33 -18.40 25.78
CA GLY A 519 -4.47 -17.03 25.32
C GLY A 519 -5.92 -16.51 25.42
N LYS A 520 -6.08 -15.20 25.33
CA LYS A 520 -7.39 -14.52 25.52
C LYS A 520 -8.27 -14.50 24.28
N VAL A 521 -7.72 -14.66 23.08
CA VAL A 521 -8.44 -14.64 21.81
C VAL A 521 -8.43 -16.05 21.23
N TYR A 522 -9.58 -16.70 21.18
CA TYR A 522 -9.78 -18.11 20.77
C TYR A 522 -8.86 -19.11 21.50
N GLY A 523 -8.36 -18.77 22.72
CA GLY A 523 -7.39 -19.59 23.45
C GLY A 523 -5.94 -19.44 22.97
N LEU A 524 -5.66 -18.55 22.01
CA LEU A 524 -4.34 -18.36 21.39
C LEU A 524 -3.64 -17.08 21.91
N ASN A 525 -2.31 -17.14 22.01
CA ASN A 525 -1.48 -16.01 22.41
C ASN A 525 -1.20 -15.07 21.24
N PRO A 526 -0.98 -13.76 21.51
CA PRO A 526 -0.72 -12.75 20.48
C PRO A 526 0.51 -13.06 19.62
N GLU A 527 0.50 -12.62 18.38
CA GLU A 527 1.63 -12.70 17.47
C GLU A 527 2.61 -11.55 17.71
N GLU A 528 3.90 -11.85 17.58
CA GLU A 528 4.98 -10.92 17.78
C GLU A 528 6.15 -11.24 16.86
N ALA A 529 6.70 -10.23 16.19
CA ALA A 529 7.84 -10.40 15.30
C ALA A 529 8.77 -9.19 15.33
N TRP A 530 10.03 -9.45 14.99
CA TRP A 530 11.00 -8.44 14.62
C TRP A 530 11.21 -8.46 13.11
N ASN A 531 11.24 -7.27 12.51
CA ASN A 531 11.58 -7.08 11.11
C ASN A 531 12.90 -6.32 11.00
N TYR A 532 13.80 -6.82 10.16
CA TYR A 532 15.09 -6.23 9.82
C TYR A 532 15.12 -6.01 8.32
N GLY A 533 15.57 -4.85 7.89
CA GLY A 533 15.62 -4.49 6.47
C GLY A 533 16.89 -3.74 6.10
N ALA A 534 17.38 -4.03 4.91
CA ALA A 534 18.39 -3.23 4.24
C ALA A 534 17.99 -3.02 2.78
N SER A 535 18.20 -1.82 2.26
CA SER A 535 17.96 -1.52 0.85
C SER A 535 19.04 -0.60 0.30
N PHE A 536 19.36 -0.79 -0.96
CA PHE A 536 20.26 0.06 -1.73
C PHE A 536 19.58 0.49 -3.03
N LEU A 537 19.64 1.77 -3.35
CA LEU A 537 19.16 2.33 -4.62
C LEU A 537 20.28 3.15 -5.24
N GLN A 538 20.50 2.96 -6.54
CA GLN A 538 21.43 3.74 -7.34
C GLN A 538 20.72 4.26 -8.59
N LYS A 539 20.74 5.57 -8.79
CA LYS A 539 20.41 6.18 -10.07
C LYS A 539 21.63 6.14 -10.99
N PHE A 540 21.39 5.91 -12.26
CA PHE A 540 22.44 5.88 -13.26
C PHE A 540 21.98 6.53 -14.56
N LYS A 541 22.97 6.88 -15.42
CA LYS A 541 22.74 7.34 -16.78
C LYS A 541 23.61 6.51 -17.72
N VAL A 542 22.97 5.74 -18.60
CA VAL A 542 23.64 4.89 -19.60
C VAL A 542 23.08 5.25 -20.97
N LEU A 543 23.95 5.36 -21.97
CA LEU A 543 23.57 5.76 -23.34
C LEU A 543 22.72 7.04 -23.40
N GLY A 544 23.03 8.01 -22.51
CA GLY A 544 22.26 9.26 -22.40
C GLY A 544 20.86 9.13 -21.78
N LYS A 545 20.43 7.93 -21.38
CA LYS A 545 19.13 7.66 -20.75
C LYS A 545 19.26 7.42 -19.27
N ARG A 546 18.25 7.83 -18.51
CA ARG A 546 18.19 7.70 -17.04
C ARG A 546 17.60 6.37 -16.64
N GLY A 547 18.15 5.78 -15.59
CA GLY A 547 17.63 4.58 -14.94
C GLY A 547 17.91 4.59 -13.46
N ASP A 548 17.36 3.61 -12.78
CA ASP A 548 17.66 3.30 -11.39
C ASP A 548 17.67 1.77 -11.18
N VAL A 549 18.51 1.32 -10.28
CA VAL A 549 18.55 -0.05 -9.79
C VAL A 549 18.35 -0.01 -8.28
N SER A 550 17.52 -0.92 -7.76
CA SER A 550 17.39 -1.11 -6.32
C SER A 550 17.54 -2.58 -5.94
N LEU A 551 18.08 -2.79 -4.76
CA LEU A 551 18.21 -4.10 -4.12
C LEU A 551 17.72 -3.99 -2.69
N ASP A 552 16.73 -4.84 -2.33
CA ASP A 552 16.12 -4.87 -1.03
C ASP A 552 16.32 -6.25 -0.40
N TYR A 553 16.67 -6.30 0.89
CA TYR A 553 16.71 -7.52 1.68
C TYR A 553 16.00 -7.30 3.01
N TYR A 554 15.06 -8.18 3.33
CA TYR A 554 14.28 -8.13 4.56
C TYR A 554 14.21 -9.49 5.23
N ILE A 555 14.26 -9.50 6.57
CA ILE A 555 14.04 -10.67 7.41
C ILE A 555 12.95 -10.33 8.42
N THR A 556 11.94 -11.18 8.53
CA THR A 556 10.96 -11.15 9.63
C THR A 556 11.15 -12.41 10.48
N ASP A 557 11.48 -12.22 11.76
CA ASP A 557 11.69 -13.28 12.75
C ASP A 557 10.54 -13.26 13.76
N PHE A 558 9.68 -14.28 13.72
CA PHE A 558 8.56 -14.41 14.63
C PHE A 558 9.02 -14.93 16.00
N LYS A 559 8.70 -14.18 17.04
CA LYS A 559 8.88 -14.62 18.43
C LYS A 559 7.68 -15.43 18.91
N ASN A 560 6.51 -15.11 18.39
CA ASN A 560 5.31 -15.94 18.46
C ASN A 560 4.48 -15.69 17.21
N GLN A 561 3.89 -16.75 16.66
CA GLN A 561 3.02 -16.74 15.50
C GLN A 561 1.87 -17.72 15.74
N ILE A 562 0.70 -17.40 15.24
CA ILE A 562 -0.37 -18.39 15.13
C ILE A 562 -0.14 -19.15 13.84
N VAL A 563 0.25 -20.41 13.99
CA VAL A 563 0.48 -21.32 12.86
C VAL A 563 -0.86 -21.79 12.34
N VAL A 564 -1.08 -21.61 11.03
CA VAL A 564 -2.21 -22.16 10.29
C VAL A 564 -1.72 -23.41 9.58
N ASP A 565 -1.94 -24.57 10.19
CA ASP A 565 -1.42 -25.86 9.72
C ASP A 565 -2.49 -26.63 8.96
N VAL A 566 -2.24 -26.80 7.66
CA VAL A 566 -3.08 -27.57 6.73
C VAL A 566 -2.37 -28.81 6.20
N ASP A 567 -1.16 -29.08 6.70
CA ASP A 567 -0.32 -30.20 6.30
C ASP A 567 -0.47 -31.41 7.26
N GLN A 568 -0.91 -31.16 8.51
CA GLN A 568 -1.06 -32.21 9.51
C GLN A 568 -2.12 -33.24 9.11
N ASN A 569 -3.26 -32.75 8.62
CA ASN A 569 -4.36 -33.55 8.10
C ASN A 569 -5.05 -32.77 6.96
N PRO A 570 -5.23 -33.36 5.76
CA PRO A 570 -5.89 -32.65 4.65
C PRO A 570 -7.36 -32.28 4.94
N ASN A 571 -8.02 -32.92 5.91
CA ASN A 571 -9.40 -32.65 6.30
C ASN A 571 -9.49 -31.68 7.49
N GLU A 572 -8.38 -31.05 7.89
CA GLU A 572 -8.33 -30.11 9.02
C GLU A 572 -7.57 -28.84 8.65
N VAL A 573 -7.91 -27.77 9.29
CA VAL A 573 -7.08 -26.59 9.46
C VAL A 573 -6.85 -26.40 10.96
N GLN A 574 -5.59 -26.53 11.39
CA GLN A 574 -5.22 -26.45 12.79
C GLN A 574 -4.60 -25.10 13.11
N PHE A 575 -5.01 -24.50 14.22
CA PHE A 575 -4.50 -23.22 14.74
C PHE A 575 -3.85 -23.46 16.08
N TYR A 576 -2.57 -23.10 16.20
CA TYR A 576 -1.79 -23.19 17.44
C TYR A 576 -0.66 -22.17 17.47
N ASN A 577 -0.18 -21.83 18.66
CA ASN A 577 0.97 -20.95 18.78
C ASN A 577 2.28 -21.66 18.39
N LEU A 578 3.16 -20.94 17.74
CA LEU A 578 4.49 -21.41 17.31
C LEU A 578 5.29 -21.96 18.50
N LYS A 579 5.82 -23.18 18.36
CA LYS A 579 6.70 -23.84 19.37
C LYS A 579 8.16 -23.91 18.94
N GLY A 580 8.49 -23.41 17.77
CA GLY A 580 9.82 -23.43 17.20
C GLY A 580 10.14 -22.11 16.49
N LYS A 581 10.75 -22.20 15.30
CA LYS A 581 11.16 -21.04 14.53
C LYS A 581 10.20 -20.78 13.36
N SER A 582 9.93 -19.51 13.10
CA SER A 582 9.29 -19.07 11.87
C SER A 582 10.01 -17.83 11.38
N ILE A 583 10.55 -17.91 10.16
CA ILE A 583 11.38 -16.87 9.56
C ILE A 583 10.91 -16.65 8.13
N ALA A 584 10.70 -15.38 7.76
CA ALA A 584 10.45 -14.95 6.40
C ALA A 584 11.61 -14.10 5.90
N GLN A 585 12.28 -14.54 4.83
CA GLN A 585 13.32 -13.80 4.15
C GLN A 585 12.85 -13.40 2.75
N SER A 586 13.18 -12.18 2.36
CA SER A 586 12.81 -11.62 1.05
C SER A 586 13.96 -10.86 0.44
N VAL A 587 14.30 -11.18 -0.79
CA VAL A 587 15.21 -10.40 -1.65
C VAL A 587 14.41 -9.87 -2.82
N GLN A 588 14.56 -8.59 -3.16
CA GLN A 588 14.00 -8.02 -4.37
C GLN A 588 15.04 -7.15 -5.08
N ALA A 589 15.18 -7.34 -6.38
CA ALA A 589 16.00 -6.51 -7.26
C ALA A 589 15.12 -5.90 -8.33
N ASP A 590 15.17 -4.57 -8.47
CA ASP A 590 14.40 -3.82 -9.46
C ASP A 590 15.34 -3.02 -10.36
N VAL A 591 15.02 -2.95 -11.64
CA VAL A 591 15.67 -2.07 -12.63
C VAL A 591 14.59 -1.31 -13.35
N ASN A 592 14.66 0.03 -13.29
CA ASN A 592 13.85 0.93 -14.09
C ASN A 592 14.75 1.63 -15.11
N TYR A 593 14.39 1.64 -16.39
CA TYR A 593 15.20 2.25 -17.42
C TYR A 593 14.36 2.88 -18.53
N ASN A 594 14.66 4.13 -18.87
CA ASN A 594 14.05 4.81 -19.99
C ASN A 594 14.73 4.36 -21.29
N LEU A 595 14.19 3.34 -21.99
CA LEU A 595 14.75 2.81 -23.23
C LEU A 595 14.81 3.86 -24.34
N ALA A 596 13.74 4.64 -24.46
CA ALA A 596 13.62 5.75 -25.43
C ALA A 596 12.75 6.86 -24.82
N LYS A 597 12.60 7.98 -25.54
CA LYS A 597 11.65 9.02 -25.13
C LYS A 597 10.24 8.43 -25.06
N HIS A 598 9.61 8.50 -23.90
CA HIS A 598 8.28 7.95 -23.64
C HIS A 598 8.18 6.40 -23.70
N LEU A 599 9.29 5.67 -23.61
CA LEU A 599 9.33 4.22 -23.53
C LEU A 599 10.08 3.80 -22.27
N ASP A 600 9.35 3.32 -21.30
CA ASP A 600 9.84 2.93 -19.99
C ASP A 600 9.83 1.40 -19.87
N LEU A 601 10.91 0.85 -19.33
CA LEU A 601 11.06 -0.56 -18.96
C LEU A 601 11.24 -0.66 -17.45
N ARG A 602 10.51 -1.60 -16.82
CA ARG A 602 10.73 -2.04 -15.46
C ARG A 602 10.93 -3.55 -15.46
N LEU A 603 11.98 -3.99 -14.81
CA LEU A 603 12.26 -5.40 -14.55
C LEU A 603 12.37 -5.58 -13.04
N SER A 604 11.79 -6.64 -12.51
CA SER A 604 11.85 -6.99 -11.09
C SER A 604 12.02 -8.49 -10.92
N TYR A 605 12.93 -8.88 -10.05
CA TYR A 605 13.10 -10.25 -9.58
C TYR A 605 12.89 -10.30 -8.07
N LYS A 606 12.14 -11.30 -7.60
CA LYS A 606 11.90 -11.56 -6.19
C LYS A 606 12.26 -12.99 -5.82
N TYR A 607 12.89 -13.11 -4.66
CA TYR A 607 13.14 -14.39 -4.01
C TYR A 607 12.58 -14.37 -2.60
N TYR A 608 11.80 -15.40 -2.24
CA TYR A 608 11.25 -15.61 -0.92
C TYR A 608 11.72 -16.94 -0.33
N ASP A 609 12.18 -16.89 0.92
CA ASP A 609 12.39 -18.07 1.73
C ASP A 609 11.65 -17.91 3.05
N VAL A 610 10.44 -18.46 3.08
CA VAL A 610 9.55 -18.41 4.24
C VAL A 610 9.37 -19.81 4.76
N SER A 611 9.82 -20.06 5.98
CA SER A 611 9.77 -21.37 6.63
C SER A 611 9.25 -21.26 8.05
N THR A 612 8.49 -22.29 8.46
CA THR A 612 7.91 -22.40 9.79
C THR A 612 8.08 -23.82 10.30
N GLU A 613 8.40 -23.96 11.57
CA GLU A 613 8.40 -25.26 12.26
C GLU A 613 6.97 -25.68 12.59
N TYR A 614 6.37 -26.45 11.68
CA TYR A 614 5.07 -27.10 11.88
C TYR A 614 5.23 -28.36 12.74
N LYS A 615 4.11 -28.97 13.16
CA LYS A 615 4.12 -30.25 13.88
C LYS A 615 4.81 -31.39 13.10
N LYS A 616 4.75 -31.34 11.76
CA LYS A 616 5.46 -32.30 10.86
C LYS A 616 6.93 -31.95 10.59
N GLY A 617 7.46 -30.87 11.21
CA GLY A 617 8.81 -30.40 10.98
C GLY A 617 8.89 -29.06 10.28
N ASN A 618 10.08 -28.65 9.86
CA ASN A 618 10.30 -27.38 9.20
C ASN A 618 9.87 -27.44 7.74
N LEU A 619 8.80 -26.70 7.38
CA LEU A 619 8.26 -26.65 6.03
C LEU A 619 8.25 -25.22 5.50
N THR A 620 8.42 -25.08 4.18
CA THR A 620 8.23 -23.77 3.52
C THR A 620 6.76 -23.42 3.47
N ALA A 621 6.45 -22.11 3.49
CA ALA A 621 5.07 -21.61 3.41
C ALA A 621 4.35 -22.19 2.16
N PRO A 622 3.14 -22.72 2.32
CA PRO A 622 2.38 -23.25 1.19
C PRO A 622 1.86 -22.11 0.29
N LEU A 623 1.64 -22.39 -0.98
CA LEU A 623 1.08 -21.49 -2.00
C LEU A 623 1.84 -20.14 -2.07
N LEU A 624 3.16 -20.22 -1.90
CA LEU A 624 4.09 -19.10 -2.04
C LEU A 624 5.22 -19.50 -3.00
N ALA A 625 5.31 -18.83 -4.13
CA ALA A 625 6.41 -19.06 -5.08
C ALA A 625 7.71 -18.49 -4.52
N LYS A 626 8.78 -19.29 -4.46
CA LYS A 626 10.11 -18.82 -4.04
C LYS A 626 10.68 -17.79 -5.01
N ASN A 627 10.43 -17.94 -6.31
CA ASN A 627 10.97 -17.06 -7.35
C ASN A 627 9.84 -16.44 -8.16
N ARG A 628 9.94 -15.13 -8.41
CA ARG A 628 9.01 -14.39 -9.25
C ARG A 628 9.75 -13.38 -10.10
N VAL A 629 9.28 -13.15 -11.32
CA VAL A 629 9.80 -12.12 -12.23
C VAL A 629 8.62 -11.27 -12.69
N LEU A 630 8.81 -9.97 -12.73
CA LEU A 630 7.89 -9.02 -13.36
C LEU A 630 8.65 -8.21 -14.40
N ALA A 631 8.09 -8.06 -15.59
CA ALA A 631 8.54 -7.12 -16.61
C ALA A 631 7.37 -6.25 -17.05
N ASN A 632 7.54 -4.93 -17.00
CA ASN A 632 6.55 -3.97 -17.49
C ASN A 632 7.17 -3.08 -18.56
N ILE A 633 6.49 -2.91 -19.66
CA ILE A 633 6.80 -1.96 -20.73
C ILE A 633 5.65 -0.97 -20.83
N ALA A 634 5.96 0.32 -20.79
CA ALA A 634 5.01 1.40 -20.96
C ALA A 634 5.51 2.34 -22.07
N TYR A 635 4.66 2.56 -23.09
CA TYR A 635 4.95 3.48 -24.18
C TYR A 635 3.82 4.48 -24.39
N GLN A 636 4.18 5.72 -24.63
CA GLN A 636 3.19 6.73 -25.07
C GLN A 636 3.71 7.48 -26.31
N THR A 637 2.80 7.73 -27.25
CA THR A 637 3.14 8.55 -28.43
C THR A 637 3.31 10.02 -28.04
N HIS A 638 3.96 10.80 -28.92
CA HIS A 638 3.89 12.26 -28.83
C HIS A 638 2.42 12.73 -28.97
N HIS A 639 2.16 13.96 -28.55
CA HIS A 639 0.86 14.58 -28.80
C HIS A 639 0.54 14.59 -30.30
N LEU A 640 -0.62 14.08 -30.66
CA LEU A 640 -1.08 14.00 -32.04
C LEU A 640 -1.87 15.24 -32.49
N ASN A 641 -2.29 16.08 -31.51
CA ASN A 641 -3.02 17.31 -31.73
C ASN A 641 -2.82 18.29 -30.58
N GLU A 642 -3.22 19.55 -30.75
CA GLU A 642 -3.15 20.60 -29.72
C GLU A 642 -3.98 20.31 -28.48
N LYS A 643 -5.04 19.47 -28.61
CA LYS A 643 -5.90 19.03 -27.49
C LYS A 643 -5.26 17.95 -26.61
N GLY A 644 -4.00 17.55 -26.90
CA GLY A 644 -3.24 16.57 -26.11
C GLY A 644 -3.53 15.11 -26.44
N GLY A 645 -4.13 14.85 -27.62
CA GLY A 645 -4.42 13.50 -28.08
C GLY A 645 -3.18 12.63 -28.23
N ARG A 646 -3.21 11.38 -27.73
CA ARG A 646 -2.09 10.42 -27.80
C ARG A 646 -2.56 8.99 -27.59
N TRP A 647 -1.70 8.05 -27.92
CA TRP A 647 -1.86 6.64 -27.58
C TRP A 647 -0.95 6.29 -26.41
N LYS A 648 -1.44 5.42 -25.49
CA LYS A 648 -0.64 4.80 -24.43
C LYS A 648 -0.76 3.29 -24.60
N PHE A 649 0.35 2.58 -24.43
CA PHE A 649 0.45 1.12 -24.50
C PHE A 649 1.15 0.67 -23.24
N ASP A 650 0.54 -0.24 -22.52
CA ASP A 650 1.09 -0.85 -21.31
C ASP A 650 1.01 -2.36 -21.41
N ALA A 651 2.09 -3.05 -21.04
CA ALA A 651 2.13 -4.49 -20.96
C ALA A 651 2.92 -4.91 -19.72
N THR A 652 2.35 -5.79 -18.91
CA THR A 652 2.97 -6.34 -17.71
C THR A 652 2.97 -7.87 -17.79
N TRP A 653 4.15 -8.43 -17.90
CA TRP A 653 4.38 -9.88 -17.85
C TRP A 653 4.83 -10.27 -16.45
N ASN A 654 4.22 -11.30 -15.89
CA ASN A 654 4.54 -11.90 -14.61
C ASN A 654 4.85 -13.38 -14.80
N TRP A 655 6.04 -13.82 -14.38
CA TRP A 655 6.36 -15.23 -14.23
C TRP A 655 6.36 -15.59 -12.74
N VAL A 656 5.69 -16.70 -12.42
CA VAL A 656 5.55 -17.24 -11.06
C VAL A 656 6.15 -18.63 -11.05
N GLY A 657 7.16 -18.83 -10.22
CA GLY A 657 7.82 -20.13 -10.04
C GLY A 657 6.92 -21.15 -9.32
N LYS A 658 7.39 -22.36 -9.22
CA LYS A 658 6.68 -23.44 -8.51
C LYS A 658 6.39 -23.07 -7.07
N GLN A 659 5.23 -23.51 -6.57
CA GLN A 659 4.74 -23.28 -5.21
C GLN A 659 4.52 -24.63 -4.54
N ARG A 660 4.86 -24.74 -3.25
CA ARG A 660 4.53 -25.94 -2.48
C ARG A 660 3.02 -26.01 -2.28
N ILE A 661 2.42 -27.14 -2.55
CA ILE A 661 1.02 -27.44 -2.27
C ILE A 661 0.96 -28.17 -0.93
N PRO A 662 -0.01 -27.88 -0.04
CA PRO A 662 -0.24 -28.68 1.16
C PRO A 662 -0.44 -30.14 0.82
N SER A 663 0.08 -31.03 1.67
CA SER A 663 0.05 -32.48 1.40
C SER A 663 -1.37 -33.04 1.35
N THR A 664 -1.69 -33.71 0.26
CA THR A 664 -2.92 -34.48 0.06
C THR A 664 -2.65 -35.99 -0.07
N SER A 665 -1.44 -36.45 0.29
CA SER A 665 -0.97 -37.80 0.04
C SER A 665 -1.75 -38.93 0.74
N VAL A 666 -2.54 -38.58 1.78
CA VAL A 666 -3.41 -39.53 2.49
C VAL A 666 -4.84 -39.57 1.93
N ASN A 667 -5.18 -38.71 0.99
CA ASN A 667 -6.45 -38.76 0.27
C ASN A 667 -6.50 -39.94 -0.67
N PRO A 668 -7.69 -40.39 -1.12
CA PRO A 668 -7.84 -41.27 -2.27
C PRO A 668 -7.07 -40.74 -3.48
N ILE A 669 -6.58 -41.64 -4.33
CA ILE A 669 -5.64 -41.31 -5.41
C ILE A 669 -6.19 -40.26 -6.39
N GLU A 670 -7.51 -40.27 -6.61
CA GLU A 670 -8.22 -39.30 -7.45
C GLU A 670 -8.26 -37.86 -6.86
N TYR A 671 -8.02 -37.72 -5.54
CA TYR A 671 -7.99 -36.44 -4.82
C TYR A 671 -6.61 -36.10 -4.31
N GLN A 672 -5.56 -36.66 -4.88
CA GLN A 672 -4.18 -36.32 -4.58
C GLN A 672 -3.67 -35.24 -5.54
N LEU A 673 -3.03 -34.20 -5.00
CA LEU A 673 -2.34 -33.16 -5.74
C LEU A 673 -0.82 -33.38 -5.66
N PRO A 674 -0.04 -32.93 -6.66
CA PRO A 674 1.41 -32.96 -6.59
C PRO A 674 1.94 -32.07 -5.46
N ASP A 675 3.13 -32.36 -4.93
CA ASP A 675 3.75 -31.55 -3.86
C ASP A 675 4.05 -30.12 -4.28
N TYR A 676 4.20 -29.86 -5.57
CA TYR A 676 4.48 -28.53 -6.14
C TYR A 676 3.65 -28.26 -7.39
N SER A 677 3.23 -27.00 -7.51
CA SER A 677 2.58 -26.51 -8.72
C SER A 677 3.56 -26.41 -9.89
N ASN A 678 3.05 -26.41 -11.11
CA ASN A 678 3.80 -25.96 -12.27
C ASN A 678 4.08 -24.44 -12.18
N PRO A 679 5.24 -23.95 -12.68
CA PRO A 679 5.45 -22.53 -12.88
C PRO A 679 4.55 -22.04 -14.03
N PHE A 680 4.17 -20.76 -13.97
CA PHE A 680 3.32 -20.18 -15.01
C PHE A 680 3.66 -18.72 -15.31
N SER A 681 3.15 -18.24 -16.44
CA SER A 681 3.24 -16.84 -16.87
C SER A 681 1.86 -16.23 -17.03
N LYS A 682 1.74 -14.97 -16.68
CA LYS A 682 0.56 -14.12 -16.89
C LYS A 682 0.98 -12.84 -17.61
N LEU A 683 0.24 -12.43 -18.61
CA LEU A 683 0.43 -11.17 -19.33
C LEU A 683 -0.85 -10.33 -19.23
N ASN A 684 -0.73 -9.13 -18.72
CA ASN A 684 -1.77 -8.12 -18.76
C ASN A 684 -1.34 -7.02 -19.74
N ALA A 685 -2.27 -6.53 -20.59
CA ALA A 685 -1.96 -5.48 -21.54
C ALA A 685 -3.13 -4.52 -21.70
N GLN A 686 -2.83 -3.24 -21.92
CA GLN A 686 -3.85 -2.20 -22.17
C GLN A 686 -3.38 -1.22 -23.23
N VAL A 687 -4.30 -0.84 -24.10
CA VAL A 687 -4.15 0.26 -25.05
C VAL A 687 -5.15 1.34 -24.68
N THR A 688 -4.67 2.58 -24.55
CA THR A 688 -5.53 3.73 -24.23
C THR A 688 -5.40 4.80 -25.33
N ARG A 689 -6.52 5.21 -25.91
CA ARG A 689 -6.61 6.36 -26.78
C ARG A 689 -7.06 7.58 -26.01
N VAL A 690 -6.16 8.49 -25.77
CA VAL A 690 -6.48 9.83 -25.26
C VAL A 690 -6.89 10.70 -26.44
N PHE A 691 -8.12 11.19 -26.48
CA PHE A 691 -8.62 12.08 -27.51
C PHE A 691 -8.34 13.54 -27.15
N THR A 692 -8.61 13.88 -25.90
CA THR A 692 -8.35 15.21 -25.33
C THR A 692 -7.80 15.05 -23.90
N LYS A 693 -7.42 16.13 -23.26
CA LYS A 693 -7.07 16.11 -21.82
C LYS A 693 -8.21 15.62 -20.93
N GLN A 694 -9.44 15.72 -21.44
CA GLN A 694 -10.67 15.41 -20.69
C GLN A 694 -11.23 14.02 -20.98
N PHE A 695 -10.98 13.44 -22.16
CA PHE A 695 -11.64 12.21 -22.60
C PHE A 695 -10.67 11.18 -23.14
N GLU A 696 -10.74 9.97 -22.61
CA GLU A 696 -9.99 8.81 -23.09
C GLU A 696 -10.85 7.53 -23.10
N VAL A 697 -10.49 6.62 -23.99
CA VAL A 697 -11.07 5.28 -24.13
C VAL A 697 -9.95 4.27 -24.02
N TYR A 698 -10.18 3.16 -23.32
CA TYR A 698 -9.22 2.09 -23.16
C TYR A 698 -9.80 0.73 -23.47
N LEU A 699 -8.94 -0.15 -23.96
CA LEU A 699 -9.18 -1.57 -24.21
C LEU A 699 -8.01 -2.35 -23.65
N GLY A 700 -8.30 -3.40 -22.89
CA GLY A 700 -7.25 -4.21 -22.28
C GLY A 700 -7.63 -5.66 -22.13
N GLY A 701 -6.66 -6.44 -21.68
CA GLY A 701 -6.83 -7.85 -21.37
C GLY A 701 -6.00 -8.22 -20.15
N GLU A 702 -6.62 -8.96 -19.24
CA GLU A 702 -5.97 -9.63 -18.14
C GLU A 702 -5.69 -11.07 -18.52
N ASN A 703 -4.53 -11.59 -18.10
CA ASN A 703 -4.12 -12.98 -18.37
C ASN A 703 -4.29 -13.36 -19.85
N VAL A 704 -3.84 -12.50 -20.78
CA VAL A 704 -4.01 -12.73 -22.24
C VAL A 704 -3.27 -13.97 -22.76
N LEU A 705 -2.35 -14.55 -21.98
CA LEU A 705 -1.74 -15.85 -22.25
C LEU A 705 -2.68 -17.02 -21.95
N ASN A 706 -3.86 -16.74 -21.40
CA ASN A 706 -4.93 -17.69 -21.12
C ASN A 706 -4.52 -18.87 -20.21
N TYR A 707 -3.56 -18.66 -19.30
CA TYR A 707 -3.20 -19.70 -18.35
C TYR A 707 -4.33 -19.89 -17.34
N LYS A 708 -4.68 -21.14 -17.05
CA LYS A 708 -5.61 -21.57 -15.99
C LYS A 708 -4.97 -22.64 -15.16
N GLN A 709 -5.29 -22.70 -13.87
CA GLN A 709 -4.96 -23.83 -13.02
C GLN A 709 -5.85 -25.02 -13.39
N ASP A 710 -5.26 -26.22 -13.57
CA ASP A 710 -5.98 -27.39 -14.07
C ASP A 710 -7.07 -27.88 -13.11
N THR A 711 -6.79 -27.86 -11.79
CA THR A 711 -7.74 -28.30 -10.74
C THR A 711 -7.83 -27.23 -9.67
N PRO A 712 -8.66 -26.19 -9.86
CA PRO A 712 -8.81 -25.13 -8.86
C PRO A 712 -9.63 -25.59 -7.63
N ILE A 713 -10.57 -26.54 -7.83
CA ILE A 713 -11.40 -27.11 -6.77
C ILE A 713 -11.16 -28.60 -6.71
N LEU A 714 -10.68 -29.10 -5.56
CA LEU A 714 -10.54 -30.52 -5.31
C LEU A 714 -11.89 -31.12 -4.97
N ALA A 715 -12.22 -32.30 -5.55
CA ALA A 715 -13.50 -32.97 -5.39
C ALA A 715 -14.73 -32.08 -5.70
N ALA A 716 -14.65 -31.28 -6.78
CA ALA A 716 -15.75 -30.40 -7.21
C ALA A 716 -17.06 -31.15 -7.51
N ASN A 717 -16.97 -32.42 -7.90
CA ASN A 717 -18.11 -33.32 -8.16
C ASN A 717 -18.80 -33.84 -6.88
N ASP A 718 -18.21 -33.66 -5.70
CA ASP A 718 -18.79 -34.02 -4.40
C ASP A 718 -18.54 -32.90 -3.37
N PRO A 719 -19.21 -31.72 -3.52
CA PRO A 719 -18.89 -30.53 -2.74
C PRO A 719 -19.32 -30.59 -1.27
N PHE A 720 -20.12 -31.61 -0.88
CA PHE A 720 -20.46 -31.89 0.50
C PHE A 720 -19.66 -33.04 1.10
N GLY A 721 -18.83 -33.70 0.28
CA GLY A 721 -17.95 -34.79 0.68
C GLY A 721 -16.73 -34.34 1.45
N SER A 722 -16.02 -35.33 2.02
CA SER A 722 -14.90 -35.07 2.94
C SER A 722 -13.64 -34.51 2.27
N TYR A 723 -13.54 -34.50 0.93
CA TYR A 723 -12.35 -34.08 0.20
C TYR A 723 -12.53 -32.79 -0.58
N PHE A 724 -13.70 -32.18 -0.50
CA PHE A 724 -13.95 -30.88 -1.16
C PHE A 724 -13.04 -29.78 -0.61
N ASP A 725 -12.26 -29.15 -1.49
CA ASP A 725 -11.37 -28.07 -1.09
C ASP A 725 -11.12 -27.07 -2.24
N SER A 726 -11.59 -25.83 -2.06
CA SER A 726 -11.38 -24.74 -3.01
C SER A 726 -10.16 -23.86 -2.67
N THR A 727 -9.36 -24.22 -1.64
CA THR A 727 -8.29 -23.37 -1.11
C THR A 727 -6.91 -23.66 -1.69
N MET A 728 -6.79 -24.68 -2.55
CA MET A 728 -5.51 -25.11 -3.14
C MET A 728 -5.13 -24.29 -4.39
N ILE A 729 -5.28 -22.96 -4.31
CA ILE A 729 -5.10 -22.04 -5.42
C ILE A 729 -3.68 -21.50 -5.47
N TYR A 730 -2.98 -21.76 -6.56
CA TYR A 730 -1.64 -21.25 -6.85
C TYR A 730 -1.57 -20.38 -8.11
N GLY A 731 -2.59 -20.41 -8.98
CA GLY A 731 -2.63 -19.71 -10.26
C GLY A 731 -3.98 -19.07 -10.55
N PRO A 732 -4.14 -18.44 -11.73
CA PRO A 732 -5.43 -17.95 -12.20
C PRO A 732 -6.45 -19.09 -12.34
N ILE A 733 -7.66 -18.83 -11.90
CA ILE A 733 -8.83 -19.70 -12.04
C ILE A 733 -9.46 -19.48 -13.42
N GLN A 734 -9.65 -18.19 -13.75
CA GLN A 734 -10.17 -17.74 -15.03
C GLN A 734 -9.05 -17.63 -16.07
N GLY A 735 -9.37 -17.92 -17.33
CA GLY A 735 -8.52 -17.64 -18.46
C GLY A 735 -8.39 -16.15 -18.78
N ALA A 736 -8.23 -15.84 -20.06
CA ALA A 736 -8.14 -14.46 -20.54
C ALA A 736 -9.45 -13.70 -20.32
N ASN A 737 -9.36 -12.50 -19.74
CA ASN A 737 -10.48 -11.59 -19.58
C ASN A 737 -10.20 -10.29 -20.34
N ILE A 738 -11.08 -9.94 -21.30
CA ILE A 738 -10.98 -8.73 -22.09
C ILE A 738 -11.95 -7.70 -21.53
N TYR A 739 -11.49 -6.45 -21.44
CA TYR A 739 -12.29 -5.34 -20.93
C TYR A 739 -12.12 -4.08 -21.77
N ALA A 740 -13.12 -3.23 -21.73
CA ALA A 740 -13.09 -1.90 -22.32
C ALA A 740 -13.72 -0.87 -21.39
N GLY A 741 -13.35 0.37 -21.56
CA GLY A 741 -13.98 1.44 -20.81
C GLY A 741 -13.63 2.84 -21.32
N LEU A 742 -14.26 3.82 -20.71
CA LEU A 742 -14.04 5.23 -21.03
C LEU A 742 -13.89 6.05 -19.76
N ARG A 743 -13.14 7.13 -19.85
CA ARG A 743 -12.95 8.11 -18.76
C ARG A 743 -13.21 9.51 -19.30
N LEU A 744 -14.02 10.25 -18.54
CA LEU A 744 -14.28 11.67 -18.75
C LEU A 744 -13.88 12.43 -17.49
N LYS A 745 -13.08 13.48 -17.65
CA LYS A 745 -12.62 14.36 -16.58
C LYS A 745 -12.86 15.80 -17.00
N ILE A 746 -13.59 16.57 -16.19
CA ILE A 746 -13.87 18.00 -16.39
C ILE A 746 -13.32 18.74 -15.18
N ASP A 747 -12.34 19.63 -15.43
CA ASP A 747 -11.70 20.47 -14.40
C ASP A 747 -12.51 21.71 -14.10
#